data_8a8e00f15028d759c436b3c004c2f5fb
#
_entry.id   8a8e00f15028d759c436b3c004c2f5fb
#
_cell.length_a   1.000
_cell.length_b   1.000
_cell.length_c   1.000
_cell.angle_alpha   90.00
_cell.angle_beta   90.00
_cell.angle_gamma   90.00
#
_symmetry.space_group_name_H-M   'P 1'
#
loop_
_entity.id
_entity.type
_entity.pdbx_description
1 polymer ?
#
loop_
_entity_poly.entity_id
_entity_poly.type
_entity_poly.pdbx_seq_one_letter_code
_entity_poly.pdbx_strand_id
1 'polypeptide(L)'
;MDTRDQADSDADQEFEHGELLAYLVETFSAGLDPRQLRQRGDAAQRELALHALPLLETLRPGEIKVQVTNPGGDWAGRTVLELLIADQPFLVDTLQMTLRRLSLRVLQLLHPLLAIELRPDGAIDRFGKSAPAGERESYVYAEVPLIEDADRRAAVEVELREVFTQLRNVVADHGCMVKALRKHMAELESSAAQIQGGAERTQELTSFLDWLAEDNFVFLGYRYDRASRVRGTWHIELDESSVLGILRDTERSRFREPQRGKQIPAIIRSRLADERLVFFDKSRAESTIHRRGRLDLVSVKVLDDKGHVAGFGKFMGLLTHKAIRTRGSEIPLLSKRHARVLEAVGAEPGSHTYKTAVEAYDSLPVEFLFPFDLGDVTRAVQRIIRAMETPQVEVHVVPDPLNRSFFVSVILPRPLYDENLRRDLLEMLRERYGVSYADDRTSFLDDEIALIHLFCSSGEDVDIDQLGELEREIKERATGWEARFELALLDHYPDPQGYQLVEEYGLAFPEEYRVVTTPSEAVLDVEGLQRLLETESRVEVGLYTDAEPGDTIESRIKIYQRERPYLTDLLPVLKNFGLRVFDATLTEVSSGSSRPLWIVTFRMDSLSADAPSCDDIETRILEGLRAALCGRVASDSLNRLVQGASLAWYEVEVLRAYLAYSQQLGIAPTHRFASQALLDYPTATHALLTLFRARFDPDLGGDRASAEELALLELTRERERIPTADSDRIFELFANLIHSTARTNFFATPPESADPLAFKIISRQVAGMPSPKPGAEVFVHCAEMNAIHLRGGRVARGGIRWSDRLQDLRTEVLGLMKTQTAKNALIVPAGAKGGFVLKRRFADPGAVREEADRQYARFMRTLLGITDNIVEDRVVPPDRVVRHDGDDPYLVVAADKGTAHLSDVANQVAREAEFWLDDAYASGGSDGFDHKREGITARGAWLCVKRHFLELGKDIDKETYSMIGIGDMSGDVFGNGLLLARKTRLRAAFNHVHIFLDPDPDTEVGWIERKRLF
;
A
#
# COMPACT_ATOMS: atom_id res chain seq x y z
N MET A 1 86.55 41.06 -1.64
CA MET A 1 86.28 40.21 -0.51
C MET A 1 84.79 39.96 -0.34
N ASP A 2 83.95 40.11 -1.40
CA ASP A 2 82.47 40.09 -1.26
C ASP A 2 81.76 38.99 -2.10
N THR A 3 82.52 38.17 -2.82
CA THR A 3 81.85 37.12 -3.64
C THR A 3 82.01 35.68 -3.12
N ARG A 4 82.93 35.48 -2.12
CA ARG A 4 83.18 34.21 -1.46
C ARG A 4 82.22 33.98 -0.29
N ASP A 5 81.98 35.05 0.52
CA ASP A 5 81.06 34.94 1.66
C ASP A 5 79.58 34.73 1.24
N GLN A 6 79.17 35.22 0.07
CA GLN A 6 77.83 34.96 -0.47
C GLN A 6 77.71 33.55 -1.03
N ALA A 7 78.72 33.01 -1.67
CA ALA A 7 78.71 31.64 -2.20
C ALA A 7 78.70 30.53 -1.15
N ASP A 8 79.50 30.80 0.00
CA ASP A 8 79.50 29.89 1.14
C ASP A 8 78.16 29.97 1.92
N SER A 9 77.53 31.15 2.03
CA SER A 9 76.17 31.31 2.63
C SER A 9 75.08 30.64 1.82
N ASP A 10 75.16 30.73 0.51
CA ASP A 10 74.21 30.07 -0.39
C ASP A 10 74.42 28.55 -0.39
N ALA A 11 75.64 28.05 -0.28
CA ALA A 11 75.89 26.59 -0.23
C ALA A 11 75.49 25.97 1.13
N ASP A 12 75.71 26.70 2.24
CA ASP A 12 75.25 26.28 3.57
C ASP A 12 73.70 26.28 3.65
N GLN A 13 73.01 27.25 3.06
CA GLN A 13 71.58 27.29 2.98
C GLN A 13 71.02 26.13 2.11
N GLU A 14 71.59 25.81 0.95
CA GLU A 14 71.21 24.67 0.12
C GLU A 14 71.41 23.33 0.85
N PHE A 15 72.45 23.19 1.66
CA PHE A 15 72.75 21.97 2.41
C PHE A 15 71.72 21.80 3.58
N GLU A 16 71.41 22.84 4.36
CA GLU A 16 70.40 22.83 5.43
C GLU A 16 69.01 22.54 4.87
N HIS A 17 68.65 23.11 3.72
CA HIS A 17 67.40 22.79 3.03
C HIS A 17 67.28 21.32 2.60
N GLY A 18 68.38 20.69 2.16
CA GLY A 18 68.42 19.30 1.77
C GLY A 18 68.19 18.34 2.96
N GLU A 19 68.78 18.63 4.11
CA GLU A 19 68.56 17.84 5.34
C GLU A 19 67.19 18.01 5.93
N LEU A 20 66.62 19.19 5.93
CA LEU A 20 65.24 19.46 6.37
C LEU A 20 64.23 18.75 5.49
N LEU A 21 64.40 18.80 4.18
CA LEU A 21 63.52 18.08 3.23
C LEU A 21 63.59 16.54 3.46
N ALA A 22 64.77 15.98 3.69
CA ALA A 22 64.94 14.55 4.00
C ALA A 22 64.22 14.17 5.31
N TYR A 23 64.35 15.01 6.34
CA TYR A 23 63.64 14.83 7.60
C TYR A 23 62.08 14.87 7.43
N LEU A 24 61.57 15.80 6.62
CA LEU A 24 60.14 15.90 6.33
C LEU A 24 59.62 14.65 5.56
N VAL A 25 60.39 14.20 4.56
CA VAL A 25 60.03 12.97 3.79
C VAL A 25 59.96 11.75 4.70
N GLU A 26 60.97 11.58 5.60
CA GLU A 26 60.97 10.47 6.56
C GLU A 26 59.76 10.55 7.50
N THR A 27 59.49 11.73 8.07
CA THR A 27 58.42 11.95 9.04
C THR A 27 57.04 11.77 8.42
N PHE A 28 56.83 12.26 7.21
CA PHE A 28 55.56 12.12 6.50
C PHE A 28 55.32 10.67 6.04
N SER A 29 56.39 9.98 5.61
CA SER A 29 56.31 8.58 5.22
C SER A 29 55.93 7.66 6.38
N ALA A 30 56.39 7.96 7.59
CA ALA A 30 56.03 7.22 8.78
C ALA A 30 54.53 7.35 9.16
N GLY A 31 53.84 8.40 8.72
CA GLY A 31 52.41 8.66 8.97
C GLY A 31 51.46 8.11 7.90
N LEU A 32 51.97 7.58 6.80
CA LEU A 32 51.14 7.06 5.69
C LEU A 32 50.85 5.56 5.83
N ASP A 33 49.65 5.15 5.42
CA ASP A 33 49.28 3.72 5.30
C ASP A 33 50.21 3.04 4.25
N PRO A 34 50.78 1.85 4.53
CA PRO A 34 51.64 1.12 3.59
C PRO A 34 51.02 0.86 2.20
N ARG A 35 49.70 0.86 2.07
CA ARG A 35 48.97 0.73 0.78
C ARG A 35 49.02 2.05 0.00
N GLN A 36 48.88 3.19 0.68
CA GLN A 36 48.94 4.52 0.10
C GLN A 36 50.38 4.88 -0.35
N LEU A 37 51.36 4.49 0.45
CA LEU A 37 52.80 4.61 0.10
C LEU A 37 53.10 3.87 -1.22
N ARG A 38 52.59 2.66 -1.40
CA ARG A 38 52.78 1.87 -2.63
C ARG A 38 52.06 2.43 -3.85
N GLN A 39 50.96 3.14 -3.66
CA GLN A 39 50.17 3.71 -4.76
C GLN A 39 50.76 5.01 -5.31
N ARG A 40 51.35 5.84 -4.47
CA ARG A 40 51.88 7.16 -4.84
C ARG A 40 53.35 7.19 -5.19
N GLY A 41 54.16 6.24 -4.70
CA GLY A 41 55.61 6.17 -4.93
C GLY A 41 56.43 7.26 -4.20
N ASP A 42 57.76 7.13 -4.22
CA ASP A 42 58.66 8.01 -3.50
C ASP A 42 58.65 9.46 -4.01
N ALA A 43 58.32 9.69 -5.27
CA ALA A 43 58.25 11.03 -5.85
C ALA A 43 57.15 11.89 -5.19
N ALA A 44 55.97 11.30 -4.94
CA ALA A 44 54.85 12.03 -4.33
C ALA A 44 55.07 12.35 -2.86
N GLN A 45 55.87 11.56 -2.13
CA GLN A 45 56.29 11.86 -0.74
C GLN A 45 57.19 13.06 -0.68
N ARG A 46 58.15 13.14 -1.62
CA ARG A 46 59.05 14.28 -1.76
C ARG A 46 58.28 15.54 -2.16
N GLU A 47 57.31 15.42 -3.02
CA GLU A 47 56.45 16.53 -3.44
C GLU A 47 55.61 17.07 -2.28
N LEU A 48 55.04 16.19 -1.43
CA LEU A 48 54.35 16.57 -0.20
C LEU A 48 55.24 17.34 0.75
N ALA A 49 56.49 16.89 0.93
CA ALA A 49 57.46 17.58 1.78
C ALA A 49 57.87 18.96 1.19
N LEU A 50 57.96 19.06 -0.13
CA LEU A 50 58.20 20.33 -0.83
C LEU A 50 57.05 21.34 -0.67
N HIS A 51 55.79 20.85 -0.55
CA HIS A 51 54.68 21.73 -0.25
C HIS A 51 54.69 22.29 1.18
N ALA A 52 55.09 21.50 2.16
CA ALA A 52 55.19 21.93 3.56
C ALA A 52 56.34 22.92 3.83
N LEU A 53 57.43 22.85 3.04
CA LEU A 53 58.66 23.62 3.26
C LEU A 53 58.46 25.15 3.30
N PRO A 54 57.71 25.79 2.35
CA PRO A 54 57.46 27.23 2.38
C PRO A 54 56.65 27.70 3.58
N LEU A 55 55.79 26.84 4.12
CA LEU A 55 55.02 27.13 5.31
C LEU A 55 55.91 27.15 6.56
N LEU A 56 56.83 26.20 6.63
CA LEU A 56 57.79 26.10 7.73
C LEU A 56 58.82 27.22 7.74
N GLU A 57 59.35 27.55 6.58
CA GLU A 57 60.38 28.62 6.45
C GLU A 57 59.86 30.01 6.83
N THR A 58 58.58 30.22 6.76
CA THR A 58 57.97 31.51 7.09
C THR A 58 57.19 31.47 8.41
N LEU A 59 57.26 30.38 9.20
CA LEU A 59 56.59 30.25 10.47
C LEU A 59 57.24 31.09 11.55
N ARG A 60 56.44 31.81 12.33
CA ARG A 60 56.89 32.52 13.54
C ARG A 60 56.45 31.80 14.80
N PRO A 61 57.20 31.87 15.89
CA PRO A 61 56.80 31.24 17.14
C PRO A 61 55.40 31.61 17.57
N GLY A 62 54.50 30.57 17.72
CA GLY A 62 53.11 30.74 18.12
C GLY A 62 52.16 31.23 17.01
N GLU A 63 52.63 31.32 15.77
CA GLU A 63 51.75 31.62 14.60
C GLU A 63 50.92 30.40 14.18
N ILE A 64 49.75 30.67 13.63
CA ILE A 64 48.90 29.66 13.00
C ILE A 64 48.89 29.91 11.50
N LYS A 65 49.39 28.96 10.73
CA LYS A 65 49.34 29.02 9.27
C LYS A 65 48.27 28.06 8.74
N VAL A 66 47.43 28.60 7.89
CA VAL A 66 46.39 27.82 7.18
C VAL A 66 46.51 28.18 5.71
N GLN A 67 46.57 27.18 4.86
CA GLN A 67 46.58 27.35 3.41
C GLN A 67 45.61 26.40 2.76
N VAL A 68 44.79 26.90 1.80
CA VAL A 68 43.83 26.12 1.03
C VAL A 68 44.09 26.30 -0.46
N THR A 69 44.65 25.27 -1.10
CA THR A 69 45.16 25.35 -2.46
C THR A 69 44.62 24.25 -3.37
N ASN A 70 44.67 24.47 -4.68
CA ASN A 70 44.42 23.48 -5.71
C ASN A 70 45.75 23.18 -6.44
N PRO A 71 46.58 22.28 -5.92
CA PRO A 71 47.83 21.92 -6.58
C PRO A 71 47.55 21.19 -7.89
N GLY A 72 48.43 21.35 -8.89
CA GLY A 72 48.41 20.60 -10.13
C GLY A 72 49.03 19.20 -9.99
N GLY A 73 49.26 18.49 -11.10
CA GLY A 73 49.95 17.20 -11.08
C GLY A 73 49.16 16.08 -10.45
N ASP A 74 49.74 15.35 -9.50
CA ASP A 74 49.11 14.18 -8.84
C ASP A 74 47.89 14.52 -7.97
N TRP A 75 47.67 15.82 -7.67
CA TRP A 75 46.51 16.33 -6.93
C TRP A 75 45.39 16.88 -7.85
N ALA A 76 45.52 16.72 -9.17
CA ALA A 76 44.48 17.21 -10.06
C ALA A 76 43.09 16.67 -9.67
N GLY A 77 42.13 17.59 -9.48
CA GLY A 77 40.75 17.23 -9.04
C GLY A 77 40.57 17.20 -7.52
N ARG A 78 41.54 17.74 -6.74
CA ARG A 78 41.45 17.85 -5.27
C ARG A 78 41.85 19.24 -4.79
N THR A 79 41.31 19.61 -3.63
CA THR A 79 41.79 20.78 -2.87
C THR A 79 42.59 20.27 -1.67
N VAL A 80 43.72 20.85 -1.44
CA VAL A 80 44.64 20.57 -0.31
C VAL A 80 44.50 21.64 0.75
N LEU A 81 44.34 21.20 1.98
CA LEU A 81 44.28 22.01 3.18
C LEU A 81 45.53 21.70 4.02
N GLU A 82 46.29 22.72 4.32
CA GLU A 82 47.48 22.60 5.15
C GLU A 82 47.36 23.52 6.37
N LEU A 83 47.66 22.97 7.53
CA LEU A 83 47.68 23.69 8.80
C LEU A 83 48.99 23.42 9.50
N LEU A 84 49.63 24.48 9.96
CA LEU A 84 50.81 24.41 10.80
C LEU A 84 50.58 25.24 12.06
N ILE A 85 50.71 24.58 13.21
CA ILE A 85 50.42 25.14 14.52
C ILE A 85 51.16 24.38 15.61
N ALA A 86 51.53 25.04 16.72
CA ALA A 86 52.09 24.37 17.89
C ALA A 86 51.21 23.18 18.35
N ASP A 87 51.86 22.05 18.66
CA ASP A 87 51.17 20.83 19.04
C ASP A 87 50.29 21.03 20.29
N GLN A 88 49.04 20.66 20.17
CA GLN A 88 48.04 20.83 21.25
C GLN A 88 46.87 19.87 21.12
N PRO A 89 46.13 19.63 22.19
CA PRO A 89 44.94 18.76 22.17
C PRO A 89 43.88 19.22 21.19
N PHE A 90 43.05 18.26 20.66
CA PHE A 90 41.82 18.47 19.86
C PHE A 90 42.07 19.00 18.41
N LEU A 91 43.28 19.01 17.89
CA LEU A 91 43.56 19.51 16.53
C LEU A 91 42.79 18.74 15.45
N VAL A 92 42.98 17.41 15.41
CA VAL A 92 42.37 16.56 14.38
C VAL A 92 40.86 16.51 14.48
N ASP A 93 40.36 16.40 15.71
CA ASP A 93 38.90 16.37 15.97
C ASP A 93 38.25 17.68 15.51
N THR A 94 38.88 18.82 15.84
CA THR A 94 38.41 20.15 15.43
C THR A 94 38.42 20.32 13.92
N LEU A 95 39.50 19.87 13.23
CA LEU A 95 39.55 19.91 11.77
C LEU A 95 38.43 19.08 11.13
N GLN A 96 38.30 17.81 11.52
CA GLN A 96 37.29 16.92 10.97
C GLN A 96 35.88 17.45 11.19
N MET A 97 35.60 17.98 12.38
CA MET A 97 34.33 18.60 12.69
C MET A 97 34.07 19.84 11.82
N THR A 98 35.06 20.72 11.65
CA THR A 98 34.94 21.92 10.83
C THR A 98 34.71 21.56 9.36
N LEU A 99 35.43 20.60 8.80
CA LEU A 99 35.25 20.13 7.43
C LEU A 99 33.84 19.49 7.21
N ARG A 100 33.36 18.70 8.17
CA ARG A 100 31.99 18.16 8.12
C ARG A 100 30.92 19.27 8.13
N ARG A 101 31.10 20.30 8.94
CA ARG A 101 30.21 21.48 9.01
C ARG A 101 30.22 22.26 7.69
N LEU A 102 31.35 22.34 7.01
CA LEU A 102 31.50 22.94 5.68
C LEU A 102 31.02 21.98 4.54
N SER A 103 30.51 20.79 4.88
CA SER A 103 30.11 19.74 3.92
C SER A 103 31.27 19.26 3.02
N LEU A 104 32.51 19.28 3.55
CA LEU A 104 33.72 18.84 2.87
C LEU A 104 34.10 17.44 3.36
N ARG A 105 34.04 16.45 2.45
CA ARG A 105 34.42 15.07 2.75
C ARG A 105 35.97 14.98 2.74
N VAL A 106 36.55 14.49 3.84
CA VAL A 106 37.98 14.19 3.91
C VAL A 106 38.27 12.95 3.06
N LEU A 107 39.17 13.10 2.10
CA LEU A 107 39.68 12.02 1.24
C LEU A 107 40.92 11.40 1.81
N GLN A 108 41.80 12.25 2.37
CA GLN A 108 43.05 11.86 3.05
C GLN A 108 43.33 12.85 4.17
N LEU A 109 43.91 12.35 5.25
CA LEU A 109 44.36 13.17 6.40
C LEU A 109 45.72 12.64 6.90
N LEU A 110 46.66 13.53 7.08
CA LEU A 110 47.94 13.27 7.71
C LEU A 110 48.16 14.26 8.84
N HIS A 111 48.72 13.80 9.93
CA HIS A 111 49.04 14.65 11.09
C HIS A 111 50.41 14.27 11.70
N PRO A 112 51.50 14.53 11.00
CA PRO A 112 52.82 14.34 11.57
C PRO A 112 53.17 15.43 12.60
N LEU A 113 53.87 15.02 13.65
CA LEU A 113 54.43 15.93 14.65
C LEU A 113 55.89 16.22 14.27
N LEU A 114 56.20 17.49 14.06
CA LEU A 114 57.51 17.98 13.68
C LEU A 114 58.25 18.45 14.92
N ALA A 115 59.40 17.85 15.18
CA ALA A 115 60.30 18.34 16.20
C ALA A 115 61.15 19.47 15.58
N ILE A 116 60.75 20.72 15.82
CA ILE A 116 61.42 21.94 15.24
C ILE A 116 61.50 23.00 16.32
N GLU A 117 62.70 23.57 16.47
CA GLU A 117 62.94 24.74 17.29
C GLU A 117 63.03 25.97 16.38
N LEU A 118 62.30 27.01 16.69
CA LEU A 118 62.25 28.27 15.95
C LEU A 118 62.98 29.34 16.71
N ARG A 119 63.83 30.14 16.00
CA ARG A 119 64.38 31.40 16.51
C ARG A 119 63.26 32.46 16.63
N PRO A 120 63.52 33.55 17.43
CA PRO A 120 62.58 34.65 17.56
C PRO A 120 62.19 35.34 16.21
N ASP A 121 63.14 35.28 15.24
CA ASP A 121 62.98 35.84 13.92
C ASP A 121 62.17 34.90 12.96
N GLY A 122 61.90 33.68 13.39
CA GLY A 122 61.15 32.67 12.63
C GLY A 122 62.02 31.68 11.86
N ALA A 123 63.29 31.80 11.85
CA ALA A 123 64.20 30.84 11.25
C ALA A 123 64.25 29.54 12.08
N ILE A 124 64.32 28.39 11.37
CA ILE A 124 64.45 27.08 12.00
C ILE A 124 65.88 26.99 12.59
N ASP A 125 66.01 26.77 13.90
CA ASP A 125 67.26 26.62 14.59
C ASP A 125 67.77 25.19 14.66
N ARG A 126 66.84 24.25 14.97
CA ARG A 126 67.09 22.82 15.05
C ARG A 126 65.88 22.03 14.65
N PHE A 127 66.09 20.85 14.12
CA PHE A 127 64.98 19.95 13.74
C PHE A 127 65.36 18.48 13.97
N GLY A 128 64.29 17.60 14.04
CA GLY A 128 64.47 16.18 14.25
C GLY A 128 65.08 15.85 15.62
N LYS A 129 66.08 14.99 15.62
CA LYS A 129 66.74 14.54 16.87
C LYS A 129 67.59 15.65 17.57
N SER A 130 67.85 16.73 16.89
CA SER A 130 68.62 17.88 17.43
C SER A 130 67.69 18.88 18.13
N ALA A 131 66.40 18.86 17.95
CA ALA A 131 65.44 19.74 18.61
C ALA A 131 65.24 19.33 20.08
N PRO A 132 64.95 20.28 20.99
CA PRO A 132 64.71 20.00 22.41
C PRO A 132 63.46 19.08 22.58
N ALA A 133 63.53 18.21 23.59
CA ALA A 133 62.38 17.35 23.90
C ALA A 133 61.23 18.20 24.49
N GLY A 134 60.19 18.44 23.74
CA GLY A 134 58.99 19.15 24.22
C GLY A 134 58.47 20.26 23.30
N GLU A 135 59.27 20.79 22.39
CA GLU A 135 58.83 21.74 21.38
C GLU A 135 58.49 20.97 20.09
N ARG A 136 57.18 20.95 19.75
CA ARG A 136 56.66 20.26 18.56
C ARG A 136 55.65 21.13 17.85
N GLU A 137 55.80 21.16 16.53
CA GLU A 137 54.79 21.74 15.66
C GLU A 137 53.95 20.63 15.00
N SER A 138 52.65 20.79 14.99
CA SER A 138 51.71 19.90 14.30
C SER A 138 51.54 20.40 12.87
N TYR A 139 51.94 19.57 11.91
CA TYR A 139 51.59 19.79 10.52
C TYR A 139 50.41 18.91 10.19
N VAL A 140 49.26 19.51 9.84
CA VAL A 140 48.04 18.78 9.45
C VAL A 140 47.80 19.03 7.97
N TYR A 141 47.74 17.93 7.22
CA TYR A 141 47.47 17.91 5.79
C TYR A 141 46.19 17.16 5.54
N ALA A 142 45.26 17.75 4.77
CA ALA A 142 44.01 17.11 4.40
C ALA A 142 43.68 17.34 2.92
N GLU A 143 43.21 16.28 2.25
CA GLU A 143 42.66 16.36 0.88
C GLU A 143 41.15 16.29 0.95
N VAL A 144 40.49 17.19 0.19
CA VAL A 144 39.03 17.22 0.02
C VAL A 144 38.69 17.26 -1.49
N PRO A 145 37.42 16.98 -1.88
CA PRO A 145 36.99 17.19 -3.25
C PRO A 145 37.32 18.61 -3.75
N LEU A 146 37.59 18.74 -5.04
CA LEU A 146 37.99 19.99 -5.66
C LEU A 146 37.00 21.14 -5.37
N ILE A 147 37.48 22.21 -4.81
CA ILE A 147 36.78 23.48 -4.64
C ILE A 147 37.25 24.42 -5.76
N GLU A 148 36.49 24.50 -6.85
CA GLU A 148 36.87 25.31 -8.02
C GLU A 148 36.82 26.82 -7.72
N ASP A 149 35.84 27.23 -6.92
CA ASP A 149 35.59 28.61 -6.56
C ASP A 149 36.65 29.13 -5.61
N ALA A 150 37.39 30.17 -6.04
CA ALA A 150 38.43 30.81 -5.27
C ALA A 150 37.93 31.53 -4.01
N ASP A 151 36.73 32.15 -4.08
CA ASP A 151 36.13 32.85 -2.94
C ASP A 151 35.73 31.85 -1.85
N ARG A 152 35.18 30.68 -2.28
CA ARG A 152 34.89 29.59 -1.34
C ARG A 152 36.14 29.02 -0.69
N ARG A 153 37.25 28.86 -1.44
CA ARG A 153 38.54 28.43 -0.82
C ARG A 153 39.01 29.42 0.21
N ALA A 154 39.01 30.72 -0.11
CA ALA A 154 39.37 31.78 0.83
C ALA A 154 38.49 31.80 2.08
N ALA A 155 37.18 31.58 1.92
CA ALA A 155 36.24 31.47 3.04
C ALA A 155 36.56 30.27 3.93
N VAL A 156 36.88 29.10 3.37
CA VAL A 156 37.33 27.90 4.12
C VAL A 156 38.59 28.18 4.90
N GLU A 157 39.56 28.88 4.30
CA GLU A 157 40.82 29.25 4.95
C GLU A 157 40.63 30.21 6.14
N VAL A 158 39.75 31.21 5.96
CA VAL A 158 39.40 32.16 7.05
C VAL A 158 38.72 31.40 8.20
N GLU A 159 37.72 30.56 7.90
CA GLU A 159 37.00 29.76 8.89
C GLU A 159 37.95 28.85 9.69
N LEU A 160 38.84 28.13 9.01
CA LEU A 160 39.82 27.27 9.68
C LEU A 160 40.74 28.09 10.58
N ARG A 161 41.23 29.24 10.09
CA ARG A 161 42.13 30.12 10.89
C ARG A 161 41.43 30.64 12.15
N GLU A 162 40.17 31.02 12.05
CA GLU A 162 39.36 31.46 13.20
C GLU A 162 39.16 30.33 14.22
N VAL A 163 38.79 29.15 13.77
CA VAL A 163 38.54 28.00 14.65
C VAL A 163 39.82 27.57 15.37
N PHE A 164 40.96 27.51 14.69
CA PHE A 164 42.23 27.15 15.34
C PHE A 164 42.77 28.26 16.23
N THR A 165 42.45 29.52 15.95
CA THR A 165 42.72 30.62 16.91
C THR A 165 41.90 30.46 18.19
N GLN A 166 40.65 30.07 18.08
CA GLN A 166 39.82 29.76 19.25
C GLN A 166 40.36 28.57 20.03
N LEU A 167 40.76 27.48 19.34
CA LEU A 167 41.38 26.32 19.97
C LEU A 167 42.61 26.68 20.76
N ARG A 168 43.53 27.45 20.15
CA ARG A 168 44.73 27.94 20.83
C ARG A 168 44.41 28.74 22.11
N ASN A 169 43.43 29.63 22.04
CA ASN A 169 42.99 30.42 23.20
C ASN A 169 42.45 29.52 24.31
N VAL A 170 41.66 28.51 23.94
CA VAL A 170 41.09 27.55 24.91
C VAL A 170 42.21 26.78 25.65
N VAL A 171 43.15 26.24 24.89
CA VAL A 171 44.28 25.48 25.47
C VAL A 171 45.14 26.35 26.35
N ALA A 172 45.49 27.57 25.90
CA ALA A 172 46.28 28.51 26.68
C ALA A 172 45.60 28.95 27.99
N ASP A 173 44.26 29.14 27.95
CA ASP A 173 43.47 29.61 29.09
C ASP A 173 42.99 28.53 30.01
N HIS A 174 43.11 27.23 29.65
CA HIS A 174 42.53 26.11 30.40
C HIS A 174 42.92 26.15 31.89
N GLY A 175 44.22 26.34 32.21
CA GLY A 175 44.66 26.44 33.58
C GLY A 175 44.03 27.62 34.36
N CYS A 176 43.73 28.73 33.65
CA CYS A 176 43.08 29.89 34.24
C CYS A 176 41.59 29.65 34.47
N MET A 177 40.93 28.92 33.59
CA MET A 177 39.52 28.54 33.76
C MET A 177 39.33 27.60 34.96
N VAL A 178 40.20 26.61 35.13
CA VAL A 178 40.17 25.69 36.27
C VAL A 178 40.47 26.47 37.57
N LYS A 179 41.41 27.41 37.56
CA LYS A 179 41.66 28.29 38.71
C LYS A 179 40.45 29.15 39.06
N ALA A 180 39.73 29.68 38.07
CA ALA A 180 38.49 30.43 38.32
C ALA A 180 37.40 29.56 38.96
N LEU A 181 37.27 28.29 38.50
CA LEU A 181 36.33 27.35 39.11
C LEU A 181 36.67 27.09 40.59
N ARG A 182 37.91 26.78 40.91
CA ARG A 182 38.39 26.60 42.29
C ARG A 182 38.22 27.84 43.16
N LYS A 183 38.38 29.04 42.58
CA LYS A 183 38.11 30.31 43.28
C LYS A 183 36.63 30.37 43.67
N HIS A 184 35.71 30.06 42.76
CA HIS A 184 34.27 30.06 43.09
C HIS A 184 33.88 28.96 44.09
N MET A 185 34.57 27.83 44.10
CA MET A 185 34.41 26.82 45.14
C MET A 185 34.76 27.39 46.54
N ALA A 186 35.94 28.05 46.65
CA ALA A 186 36.34 28.66 47.89
C ALA A 186 35.41 29.83 48.32
N GLU A 187 34.86 30.58 47.40
CA GLU A 187 33.86 31.63 47.67
C GLU A 187 32.54 31.02 48.21
N LEU A 188 32.06 29.86 47.67
CA LEU A 188 30.94 29.14 48.19
C LEU A 188 31.19 28.60 49.59
N GLU A 189 32.39 28.04 49.87
CA GLU A 189 32.79 27.56 51.20
C GLU A 189 32.82 28.69 52.22
N SER A 190 33.37 29.84 51.88
CA SER A 190 33.38 31.00 52.78
C SER A 190 31.99 31.56 53.05
N SER A 191 31.04 31.39 52.14
CA SER A 191 29.66 31.81 52.26
C SER A 191 28.73 30.76 52.87
N ALA A 192 29.23 29.62 53.34
CA ALA A 192 28.45 28.47 53.80
C ALA A 192 27.42 28.81 54.89
N ALA A 193 27.69 29.75 55.75
CA ALA A 193 26.78 30.19 56.80
C ALA A 193 25.58 31.02 56.28
N GLN A 194 25.68 31.55 55.07
CA GLN A 194 24.65 32.37 54.39
C GLN A 194 23.84 31.55 53.41
N ILE A 195 24.29 30.34 53.09
CA ILE A 195 23.63 29.44 52.16
C ILE A 195 22.56 28.64 52.89
N GLN A 196 21.34 28.62 52.31
CA GLN A 196 20.26 27.78 52.80
C GLN A 196 20.67 26.31 52.72
N GLY A 197 20.63 25.57 53.84
CA GLY A 197 21.15 24.21 53.99
C GLY A 197 22.57 24.13 54.50
N GLY A 198 23.26 25.29 54.73
CA GLY A 198 24.55 25.40 55.46
C GLY A 198 25.68 24.60 54.83
N ALA A 199 26.54 24.07 55.70
CA ALA A 199 27.74 23.35 55.28
C ALA A 199 27.45 22.11 54.37
N GLU A 200 26.38 21.38 54.65
CA GLU A 200 26.04 20.19 53.87
C GLU A 200 25.71 20.56 52.39
N ARG A 201 24.92 21.62 52.16
CA ARG A 201 24.56 22.09 50.81
C ARG A 201 25.79 22.63 50.08
N THR A 202 26.65 23.33 50.81
CA THR A 202 27.91 23.87 50.29
C THR A 202 28.82 22.73 49.84
N GLN A 203 28.99 21.70 50.67
CA GLN A 203 29.80 20.53 50.30
C GLN A 203 29.29 19.79 49.08
N GLU A 204 27.97 19.66 48.95
CA GLU A 204 27.36 19.08 47.73
C GLU A 204 27.69 19.87 46.47
N LEU A 205 27.59 21.21 46.52
CA LEU A 205 27.88 22.11 45.38
C LEU A 205 29.38 22.10 45.03
N THR A 206 30.27 22.16 46.03
CA THR A 206 31.72 22.11 45.80
C THR A 206 32.16 20.74 45.25
N SER A 207 31.56 19.62 45.78
CA SER A 207 31.80 18.28 45.24
C SER A 207 31.43 18.17 43.75
N PHE A 208 30.31 18.80 43.32
CA PHE A 208 29.94 18.84 41.93
C PHE A 208 30.91 19.67 41.07
N LEU A 209 31.33 20.83 41.54
CA LEU A 209 32.28 21.65 40.80
C LEU A 209 33.65 20.98 40.71
N ASP A 210 34.06 20.25 41.74
CA ASP A 210 35.33 19.47 41.74
C ASP A 210 35.23 18.29 40.78
N TRP A 211 34.05 17.58 40.76
CA TRP A 211 33.78 16.55 39.77
C TRP A 211 33.87 17.07 38.31
N LEU A 212 33.42 18.30 38.03
CA LEU A 212 33.62 18.93 36.73
C LEU A 212 35.10 19.13 36.41
N ALA A 213 35.91 19.48 37.39
CA ALA A 213 37.35 19.69 37.22
C ALA A 213 38.16 18.39 37.03
N GLU A 214 37.60 17.22 37.43
CA GLU A 214 38.21 15.90 37.33
C GLU A 214 37.96 15.20 35.97
N ASP A 215 38.28 15.88 34.86
CA ASP A 215 38.11 15.37 33.51
C ASP A 215 36.64 14.98 33.12
N ASN A 216 35.65 15.55 33.77
CA ASN A 216 34.26 15.36 33.44
C ASN A 216 33.68 16.49 32.60
N PHE A 217 34.42 17.63 32.47
CA PHE A 217 33.98 18.76 31.66
C PHE A 217 35.15 19.36 30.88
N VAL A 218 34.95 19.54 29.58
CA VAL A 218 35.90 20.24 28.71
C VAL A 218 35.60 21.73 28.78
N PHE A 219 36.44 22.48 29.48
CA PHE A 219 36.29 23.92 29.60
C PHE A 219 36.70 24.62 28.31
N LEU A 220 35.77 25.31 27.67
CA LEU A 220 36.01 26.03 26.41
C LEU A 220 35.96 27.55 26.58
N GLY A 221 35.31 28.05 27.59
CA GLY A 221 35.24 29.47 27.89
C GLY A 221 34.79 29.77 29.32
N TYR A 222 35.24 30.92 29.82
CA TYR A 222 34.83 31.46 31.11
C TYR A 222 34.63 32.96 31.03
N ARG A 223 33.69 33.49 31.82
CA ARG A 223 33.53 34.92 32.11
C ARG A 223 32.84 35.14 33.43
N TYR A 224 33.03 36.31 34.02
CA TYR A 224 32.35 36.75 35.22
C TYR A 224 31.46 37.96 34.93
N ASP A 225 30.16 37.81 35.23
CA ASP A 225 29.17 38.87 35.12
C ASP A 225 28.91 39.43 36.53
N ARG A 226 29.32 40.68 36.82
CA ARG A 226 29.03 41.37 38.07
C ARG A 226 27.56 41.72 38.18
N ALA A 227 26.95 41.45 39.31
CA ALA A 227 25.57 41.86 39.59
C ALA A 227 25.56 42.85 40.76
N SER A 228 24.80 43.91 40.59
CA SER A 228 24.60 44.92 41.63
C SER A 228 23.14 45.42 41.67
N ARG A 229 22.67 45.89 42.84
CA ARG A 229 21.34 46.41 42.99
C ARG A 229 21.39 47.91 43.33
N VAL A 230 21.03 48.76 42.37
CA VAL A 230 21.07 50.22 42.51
C VAL A 230 19.63 50.75 42.57
N ARG A 231 19.23 51.38 43.66
CA ARG A 231 17.86 51.89 43.88
C ARG A 231 16.76 50.86 43.61
N GLY A 232 16.99 49.62 43.99
CA GLY A 232 16.03 48.53 43.83
C GLY A 232 16.05 47.83 42.47
N THR A 233 16.80 48.36 41.51
CA THR A 233 16.91 47.82 40.15
C THR A 233 18.21 47.03 39.99
N TRP A 234 18.16 45.82 39.41
CA TRP A 234 19.31 45.03 39.09
C TRP A 234 20.12 45.61 37.91
N HIS A 235 21.45 45.58 38.01
CA HIS A 235 22.40 45.93 37.02
C HIS A 235 23.36 44.72 36.84
N ILE A 236 23.62 44.32 35.62
CA ILE A 236 24.58 43.26 35.26
C ILE A 236 25.56 43.84 34.30
N GLU A 237 26.87 43.64 34.59
CA GLU A 237 28.00 44.13 33.80
C GLU A 237 29.06 43.05 33.65
N LEU A 238 29.55 42.84 32.44
CA LEU A 238 30.65 41.93 32.14
C LEU A 238 31.97 42.47 32.74
N ASP A 239 32.69 41.62 33.47
CA ASP A 239 34.08 41.88 33.83
C ASP A 239 34.98 41.46 32.66
N GLU A 240 35.35 42.40 31.79
CA GLU A 240 36.14 42.13 30.60
C GLU A 240 37.51 41.47 30.90
N SER A 241 38.07 41.73 32.08
CA SER A 241 39.35 41.12 32.50
C SER A 241 39.22 39.61 32.81
N SER A 242 38.02 39.13 33.00
CA SER A 242 37.72 37.75 33.33
C SER A 242 37.55 36.83 32.13
N VAL A 243 37.42 37.37 30.89
CA VAL A 243 37.04 36.65 29.70
C VAL A 243 38.17 35.74 29.21
N LEU A 244 37.87 34.44 29.10
CA LEU A 244 38.81 33.38 28.72
C LEU A 244 38.25 32.47 27.61
N GLY A 245 39.16 31.82 26.88
CA GLY A 245 38.84 30.81 25.88
C GLY A 245 38.08 31.33 24.67
N ILE A 246 37.06 30.58 24.21
CA ILE A 246 36.22 30.97 23.07
C ILE A 246 35.47 32.29 23.26
N LEU A 247 35.28 32.72 24.52
CA LEU A 247 34.59 33.96 24.82
C LEU A 247 35.46 35.23 24.67
N ARG A 248 36.77 35.07 24.38
CA ARG A 248 37.66 36.18 23.99
C ARG A 248 37.22 36.81 22.67
N ASP A 249 36.54 36.05 21.83
CA ASP A 249 35.96 36.58 20.60
C ASP A 249 34.82 37.57 20.93
N THR A 250 35.00 38.79 20.44
CA THR A 250 34.17 39.92 20.81
C THR A 250 32.76 39.83 20.23
N GLU A 251 32.59 39.20 19.08
CA GLU A 251 31.28 39.06 18.42
C GLU A 251 30.41 37.99 19.06
N ARG A 252 30.98 36.97 19.64
CA ARG A 252 30.27 35.89 20.32
C ARG A 252 29.84 36.20 21.75
N SER A 253 30.40 37.23 22.35
CA SER A 253 30.04 37.64 23.70
C SER A 253 28.82 38.57 23.73
N ARG A 254 27.63 37.98 23.66
CA ARG A 254 26.36 38.71 23.94
C ARG A 254 26.46 39.36 25.34
N PHE A 255 26.02 40.64 25.48
CA PHE A 255 26.00 41.39 26.74
C PHE A 255 27.33 42.06 27.14
N ARG A 256 28.09 42.62 26.19
CA ARG A 256 29.19 43.56 26.52
C ARG A 256 28.73 44.88 27.12
N GLU A 257 27.51 45.34 26.69
CA GLU A 257 26.92 46.52 27.30
C GLU A 257 26.21 46.22 28.61
N PRO A 258 26.35 47.05 29.63
CA PRO A 258 25.70 46.90 30.90
C PRO A 258 24.18 46.80 30.74
N GLN A 259 23.56 45.73 31.27
CA GLN A 259 22.12 45.44 31.22
C GLN A 259 21.42 45.96 32.48
N ARG A 260 20.31 46.64 32.35
CA ARG A 260 19.59 47.28 33.47
C ARG A 260 18.10 46.88 33.48
N GLY A 261 17.59 46.52 34.65
CA GLY A 261 16.17 46.30 34.88
C GLY A 261 15.53 45.37 33.87
N LYS A 262 14.60 45.87 33.07
CA LYS A 262 13.88 45.07 32.05
C LYS A 262 14.75 44.64 30.88
N GLN A 263 15.90 45.23 30.65
CA GLN A 263 16.87 44.84 29.62
C GLN A 263 17.57 43.55 29.98
N ILE A 264 17.60 43.18 31.26
CA ILE A 264 18.15 41.91 31.72
C ILE A 264 17.22 40.78 31.25
N PRO A 265 17.68 39.79 30.51
CA PRO A 265 16.88 38.64 30.08
C PRO A 265 16.09 38.01 31.21
N ALA A 266 14.89 37.56 30.95
CA ALA A 266 13.96 37.02 31.95
C ALA A 266 14.61 35.88 32.76
N ILE A 267 15.38 35.01 32.06
CA ILE A 267 16.10 33.90 32.71
C ILE A 267 17.14 34.38 33.75
N ILE A 268 17.91 35.43 33.42
CA ILE A 268 18.89 35.96 34.40
C ILE A 268 18.14 36.59 35.58
N ARG A 269 17.05 37.29 35.34
CA ARG A 269 16.19 37.86 36.38
C ARG A 269 15.61 36.77 37.31
N SER A 270 15.17 35.66 36.75
CA SER A 270 14.68 34.50 37.50
C SER A 270 15.80 33.93 38.36
N ARG A 271 17.00 33.77 37.81
CA ARG A 271 18.16 33.24 38.56
C ARG A 271 18.64 34.15 39.68
N LEU A 272 18.49 35.46 39.54
CA LEU A 272 18.80 36.39 40.63
C LEU A 272 17.90 36.17 41.85
N ALA A 273 16.64 35.76 41.61
CA ALA A 273 15.66 35.48 42.67
C ALA A 273 15.67 34.01 43.15
N ASP A 274 16.23 33.08 42.37
CA ASP A 274 16.31 31.66 42.69
C ASP A 274 17.25 31.38 43.88
N GLU A 275 16.91 30.41 44.69
CA GLU A 275 17.74 30.00 45.84
C GLU A 275 18.89 29.09 45.42
N ARG A 276 18.85 28.52 44.22
CA ARG A 276 19.94 27.71 43.65
C ARG A 276 21.17 28.57 43.43
N LEU A 277 22.34 28.01 43.68
CA LEU A 277 23.64 28.68 43.51
C LEU A 277 24.39 28.17 42.27
N VAL A 278 24.07 27.00 41.77
CA VAL A 278 24.64 26.42 40.56
C VAL A 278 23.51 26.06 39.62
N PHE A 279 23.68 26.49 38.38
CA PHE A 279 22.74 26.21 37.25
C PHE A 279 23.52 25.51 36.14
N PHE A 280 22.92 24.49 35.57
CA PHE A 280 23.42 23.77 34.42
C PHE A 280 22.38 23.85 33.30
N ASP A 281 22.77 24.36 32.11
CA ASP A 281 21.90 24.58 30.97
C ASP A 281 22.60 24.26 29.67
N LYS A 282 21.82 24.03 28.62
CA LYS A 282 22.31 23.97 27.24
C LYS A 282 22.26 25.34 26.57
N SER A 283 23.35 25.74 25.89
CA SER A 283 23.41 26.95 25.10
C SER A 283 22.83 26.73 23.71
N ARG A 284 22.32 27.80 23.03
CA ARG A 284 22.02 27.76 21.60
C ARG A 284 23.26 27.71 20.70
N ALA A 285 24.45 28.05 21.23
CA ALA A 285 25.69 27.99 20.49
C ALA A 285 26.19 26.56 20.35
N GLU A 286 26.57 26.16 19.16
CA GLU A 286 27.30 24.92 18.91
C GLU A 286 28.80 25.08 19.19
N SER A 287 29.41 24.02 19.66
CA SER A 287 30.88 23.98 19.78
C SER A 287 31.52 24.05 18.39
N THR A 288 32.54 24.87 18.30
CA THR A 288 33.43 24.96 17.14
C THR A 288 34.72 24.19 17.33
N ILE A 289 34.91 23.59 18.51
CA ILE A 289 36.13 22.92 18.94
C ILE A 289 35.81 21.57 19.54
N HIS A 290 36.70 20.60 19.35
CA HIS A 290 36.64 19.24 19.90
C HIS A 290 35.57 18.37 19.28
N ARG A 291 34.30 18.45 19.71
CA ARG A 291 33.20 17.68 19.13
C ARG A 291 31.98 18.54 18.85
N ARG A 292 31.16 18.13 17.88
CA ARG A 292 29.89 18.78 17.62
C ARG A 292 28.95 18.56 18.78
N GLY A 293 28.29 19.61 19.22
CA GLY A 293 27.26 19.57 20.25
C GLY A 293 26.91 20.96 20.71
N ARG A 294 25.72 21.13 21.27
CA ARG A 294 25.34 22.37 21.97
C ARG A 294 26.20 22.53 23.20
N LEU A 295 26.74 23.70 23.38
CA LEU A 295 27.60 23.99 24.53
C LEU A 295 26.82 23.92 25.83
N ASP A 296 27.37 23.27 26.83
CA ASP A 296 26.91 23.27 28.19
C ASP A 296 27.32 24.56 28.89
N LEU A 297 26.42 25.15 29.67
CA LEU A 297 26.65 26.36 30.45
C LEU A 297 26.49 26.09 31.92
N VAL A 298 27.55 26.10 32.67
CA VAL A 298 27.52 26.01 34.12
C VAL A 298 27.64 27.44 34.67
N SER A 299 26.65 27.89 35.43
CA SER A 299 26.64 29.21 36.08
C SER A 299 26.69 29.07 37.58
N VAL A 300 27.71 29.64 38.21
CA VAL A 300 27.88 29.68 39.66
C VAL A 300 27.52 31.07 40.17
N LYS A 301 26.53 31.15 41.01
CA LYS A 301 26.12 32.39 41.68
C LYS A 301 27.11 32.73 42.81
N VAL A 302 27.66 33.89 42.78
CA VAL A 302 28.61 34.43 43.79
C VAL A 302 27.84 35.35 44.75
N LEU A 303 28.05 35.14 46.03
CA LEU A 303 27.47 35.96 47.09
C LEU A 303 28.48 36.91 47.71
N ASP A 304 28.03 38.08 48.14
CA ASP A 304 28.85 39.03 48.93
C ASP A 304 28.88 38.59 50.43
N ASP A 305 29.68 39.27 51.22
CA ASP A 305 29.82 39.01 52.69
C ASP A 305 28.48 39.10 53.47
N LYS A 306 27.42 39.64 52.84
CA LYS A 306 26.10 39.80 53.43
C LYS A 306 25.09 38.79 52.91
N GLY A 307 25.52 37.90 52.03
CA GLY A 307 24.67 36.90 51.37
C GLY A 307 23.83 37.44 50.19
N HIS A 308 24.11 38.66 49.72
CA HIS A 308 23.48 39.15 48.48
C HIS A 308 24.25 38.72 47.25
N VAL A 309 23.51 38.59 46.10
CA VAL A 309 24.11 38.19 44.83
C VAL A 309 25.07 39.28 44.35
N ALA A 310 26.37 38.94 44.23
CA ALA A 310 27.45 39.81 43.72
C ALA A 310 27.73 39.57 42.22
N GLY A 311 27.38 38.38 41.69
CA GLY A 311 27.61 38.06 40.28
C GLY A 311 27.40 36.61 39.94
N PHE A 312 27.85 36.28 38.73
CA PHE A 312 27.80 34.92 38.21
C PHE A 312 29.12 34.57 37.49
N GLY A 313 29.83 33.54 37.97
CA GLY A 313 30.87 32.89 37.17
C GLY A 313 30.19 31.92 36.18
N LYS A 314 30.48 32.10 34.91
CA LYS A 314 29.88 31.32 33.81
C LYS A 314 30.96 30.55 33.08
N PHE A 315 30.85 29.22 33.15
CA PHE A 315 31.71 28.27 32.45
C PHE A 315 30.97 27.68 31.25
N MET A 316 31.54 27.73 30.10
CA MET A 316 31.02 27.20 28.85
C MET A 316 31.92 26.06 28.36
N GLY A 317 31.32 24.95 27.97
CA GLY A 317 32.10 23.77 27.58
C GLY A 317 31.23 22.60 27.18
N LEU A 318 31.76 21.40 27.34
CA LEU A 318 31.06 20.15 26.99
C LEU A 318 31.34 19.10 28.08
N LEU A 319 30.32 18.36 28.47
CA LEU A 319 30.52 17.15 29.27
C LEU A 319 31.39 16.15 28.50
N THR A 320 32.32 15.49 29.15
CA THR A 320 33.16 14.46 28.50
C THR A 320 32.38 13.19 28.26
N HIS A 321 32.90 12.30 27.38
CA HIS A 321 32.32 10.97 27.22
C HIS A 321 32.22 10.16 28.51
N LYS A 322 33.20 10.36 29.43
CA LYS A 322 33.21 9.78 30.76
C LYS A 322 31.99 10.27 31.54
N ALA A 323 31.77 11.58 31.60
CA ALA A 323 30.65 12.20 32.31
C ALA A 323 29.29 11.76 31.76
N ILE A 324 29.13 11.71 30.43
CA ILE A 324 27.89 11.29 29.73
C ILE A 324 27.52 9.82 30.03
N ARG A 325 28.53 8.95 30.26
CA ARG A 325 28.36 7.54 30.57
C ARG A 325 28.27 7.23 32.06
N THR A 326 28.61 8.20 32.93
CA THR A 326 28.46 8.04 34.36
C THR A 326 26.99 8.00 34.75
N ARG A 327 26.60 7.06 35.60
CA ARG A 327 25.24 6.95 36.08
C ARG A 327 24.81 8.18 36.88
N GLY A 328 23.61 8.66 36.66
CA GLY A 328 23.06 9.82 37.35
C GLY A 328 23.14 9.71 38.88
N SER A 329 22.93 8.52 39.41
CA SER A 329 23.01 8.21 40.85
C SER A 329 24.41 8.37 41.43
N GLU A 330 25.50 8.36 40.62
CA GLU A 330 26.89 8.47 41.07
C GLU A 330 27.42 9.92 40.96
N ILE A 331 26.71 10.82 40.29
CA ILE A 331 27.15 12.20 40.08
C ILE A 331 26.71 13.08 41.23
N PRO A 332 27.60 13.88 41.84
CA PRO A 332 27.24 14.86 42.85
C PRO A 332 26.12 15.79 42.35
N LEU A 333 25.22 16.25 43.23
CA LEU A 333 23.92 16.90 42.96
C LEU A 333 22.85 15.95 42.44
N LEU A 334 23.15 15.09 41.47
CA LEU A 334 22.18 14.16 40.89
C LEU A 334 21.89 12.97 41.83
N SER A 335 22.88 12.55 42.64
CA SER A 335 22.71 11.48 43.62
C SER A 335 21.67 11.84 44.71
N LYS A 336 21.63 13.08 45.20
CA LYS A 336 20.55 13.54 46.08
C LYS A 336 19.20 13.69 45.38
N ARG A 337 19.23 14.14 44.11
CA ARG A 337 18.01 14.17 43.32
C ARG A 337 17.47 12.77 43.09
N HIS A 338 18.34 11.78 42.79
CA HIS A 338 17.99 10.38 42.70
C HIS A 338 17.21 9.89 43.95
N ALA A 339 17.74 10.12 45.16
CA ALA A 339 17.04 9.73 46.37
C ALA A 339 15.62 10.33 46.46
N ARG A 340 15.48 11.63 46.11
CA ARG A 340 14.17 12.31 46.11
C ARG A 340 13.22 11.79 45.04
N VAL A 341 13.71 11.36 43.89
CA VAL A 341 12.91 10.72 42.82
C VAL A 341 12.41 9.36 43.31
N LEU A 342 13.29 8.54 43.92
CA LEU A 342 12.89 7.24 44.48
C LEU A 342 11.80 7.37 45.57
N GLU A 343 11.91 8.37 46.44
CA GLU A 343 10.88 8.71 47.41
C GLU A 343 9.56 9.12 46.75
N ALA A 344 9.62 9.97 45.73
CA ALA A 344 8.46 10.48 44.98
C ALA A 344 7.72 9.40 44.16
N VAL A 345 8.43 8.36 43.70
CA VAL A 345 7.81 7.19 43.03
C VAL A 345 7.36 6.11 44.00
N GLY A 346 7.59 6.28 45.33
CA GLY A 346 7.22 5.33 46.36
C GLY A 346 8.06 4.04 46.37
N ALA A 347 9.30 4.10 45.91
CA ALA A 347 10.21 2.96 45.83
C ALA A 347 10.85 2.66 47.19
N GLU A 348 10.42 1.61 47.85
CA GLU A 348 10.98 1.18 49.14
C GLU A 348 12.29 0.38 48.95
N PRO A 349 13.36 0.67 49.71
CA PRO A 349 14.61 -0.06 49.61
C PRO A 349 14.43 -1.56 49.71
N GLY A 350 14.98 -2.31 48.77
CA GLY A 350 14.89 -3.77 48.69
C GLY A 350 13.65 -4.32 47.98
N SER A 351 12.71 -3.48 47.52
CA SER A 351 11.59 -3.87 46.67
C SER A 351 12.03 -4.03 45.21
N HIS A 352 11.22 -4.75 44.42
CA HIS A 352 11.40 -4.83 42.99
C HIS A 352 11.29 -3.44 42.35
N THR A 353 10.30 -2.65 42.74
CA THR A 353 10.09 -1.27 42.29
C THR A 353 11.31 -0.38 42.56
N TYR A 354 12.02 -0.61 43.67
CA TYR A 354 13.25 0.14 43.97
C TYR A 354 14.34 -0.13 42.94
N LYS A 355 14.59 -1.41 42.58
CA LYS A 355 15.59 -1.79 41.58
C LYS A 355 15.23 -1.18 40.23
N THR A 356 13.98 -1.35 39.78
CA THR A 356 13.47 -0.82 38.52
C THR A 356 13.56 0.72 38.46
N ALA A 357 13.23 1.41 39.55
CA ALA A 357 13.32 2.87 39.64
C ALA A 357 14.77 3.39 39.57
N VAL A 358 15.72 2.67 40.18
CA VAL A 358 17.16 2.99 40.05
C VAL A 358 17.63 2.83 38.62
N GLU A 359 17.29 1.71 37.96
CA GLU A 359 17.64 1.47 36.57
C GLU A 359 16.99 2.49 35.63
N ALA A 360 15.73 2.82 35.84
CA ALA A 360 15.02 3.85 35.08
C ALA A 360 15.66 5.24 35.25
N TYR A 361 16.05 5.63 36.46
CA TYR A 361 16.72 6.90 36.69
C TYR A 361 18.10 6.95 35.98
N ASP A 362 18.90 5.88 36.15
CA ASP A 362 20.24 5.79 35.59
C ASP A 362 20.28 5.63 34.06
N SER A 363 19.16 5.25 33.46
CA SER A 363 19.00 5.21 31.98
C SER A 363 18.78 6.59 31.36
N LEU A 364 18.35 7.58 32.14
CA LEU A 364 18.12 8.94 31.67
C LEU A 364 19.45 9.66 31.38
N PRO A 365 19.55 10.38 30.27
CA PRO A 365 20.74 11.14 29.94
C PRO A 365 21.05 12.21 30.99
N VAL A 366 22.32 12.38 31.29
CA VAL A 366 22.81 13.40 32.25
C VAL A 366 22.39 14.81 31.80
N GLU A 367 22.35 15.03 30.49
CA GLU A 367 21.89 16.25 29.86
C GLU A 367 20.38 16.54 30.11
N PHE A 368 19.59 15.52 30.41
CA PHE A 368 18.21 15.67 30.87
C PHE A 368 18.16 15.87 32.37
N LEU A 369 18.95 15.10 33.14
CA LEU A 369 18.91 15.13 34.61
C LEU A 369 19.30 16.49 35.20
N PHE A 370 20.22 17.25 34.58
CA PHE A 370 20.70 18.52 35.12
C PHE A 370 19.68 19.68 34.95
N PRO A 371 19.20 20.03 33.75
CA PRO A 371 18.39 21.24 33.56
C PRO A 371 16.93 21.08 34.01
N PHE A 372 16.34 19.87 33.94
CA PHE A 372 14.91 19.66 34.21
C PHE A 372 14.62 19.55 35.70
N ASP A 373 13.41 19.89 36.10
CA ASP A 373 13.02 19.89 37.49
C ASP A 373 12.76 18.46 38.05
N LEU A 374 12.53 18.36 39.35
CA LEU A 374 12.28 17.08 40.02
C LEU A 374 11.01 16.41 39.54
N GLY A 375 9.96 17.20 39.19
CA GLY A 375 8.68 16.69 38.74
C GLY A 375 8.80 16.07 37.33
N ASP A 376 9.54 16.74 36.42
CA ASP A 376 9.77 16.23 35.05
C ASP A 376 10.57 14.92 35.08
N VAL A 377 11.63 14.86 35.90
CA VAL A 377 12.46 13.66 36.07
C VAL A 377 11.63 12.53 36.67
N THR A 378 10.82 12.82 37.71
CA THR A 378 9.95 11.82 38.33
C THR A 378 8.95 11.26 37.32
N ARG A 379 8.32 12.11 36.50
CA ARG A 379 7.40 11.65 35.43
C ARG A 379 8.10 10.77 34.41
N ALA A 380 9.30 11.13 33.98
CA ALA A 380 10.09 10.32 33.06
C ALA A 380 10.39 8.92 33.67
N VAL A 381 10.84 8.86 34.91
CA VAL A 381 11.11 7.60 35.61
C VAL A 381 9.82 6.75 35.74
N GLN A 382 8.70 7.36 36.13
CA GLN A 382 7.42 6.67 36.19
C GLN A 382 6.95 6.06 34.89
N ARG A 383 7.17 6.76 33.76
CA ARG A 383 6.85 6.24 32.42
C ARG A 383 7.74 5.06 32.03
N ILE A 384 9.03 5.12 32.35
CA ILE A 384 9.96 3.99 32.14
C ILE A 384 9.54 2.79 32.95
N ILE A 385 9.26 2.96 34.26
CA ILE A 385 8.79 1.89 35.16
C ILE A 385 7.52 1.25 34.58
N ARG A 386 6.53 2.07 34.16
CA ARG A 386 5.28 1.58 33.57
C ARG A 386 5.52 0.74 32.32
N ALA A 387 6.43 1.18 31.43
CA ALA A 387 6.76 0.44 30.23
C ALA A 387 7.50 -0.87 30.53
N MET A 388 8.26 -0.94 31.62
CA MET A 388 8.91 -2.19 32.07
C MET A 388 7.90 -3.17 32.68
N GLU A 389 6.90 -2.67 33.41
CA GLU A 389 5.83 -3.50 34.01
C GLU A 389 4.81 -3.98 32.97
N THR A 390 4.49 -3.13 32.01
CA THR A 390 3.53 -3.43 30.94
C THR A 390 4.16 -2.98 29.60
N PRO A 391 4.66 -3.92 28.78
CA PRO A 391 5.34 -3.58 27.54
C PRO A 391 4.43 -2.81 26.57
N GLN A 392 4.51 -1.50 26.59
CA GLN A 392 3.75 -0.60 25.70
C GLN A 392 4.62 0.60 25.33
N VAL A 393 4.26 1.25 24.24
CA VAL A 393 4.95 2.47 23.82
C VAL A 393 4.54 3.63 24.74
N GLU A 394 5.52 4.21 25.44
CA GLU A 394 5.37 5.44 26.20
C GLU A 394 6.24 6.55 25.57
N VAL A 395 5.69 7.73 25.46
CA VAL A 395 6.39 8.91 24.93
C VAL A 395 6.31 10.02 25.95
N HIS A 396 7.41 10.72 26.17
CA HIS A 396 7.48 11.86 27.08
C HIS A 396 8.18 13.03 26.41
N VAL A 397 7.43 14.09 26.18
CA VAL A 397 7.95 15.33 25.58
C VAL A 397 7.91 16.44 26.61
N VAL A 398 9.06 17.05 26.87
CA VAL A 398 9.21 18.08 27.92
C VAL A 398 9.97 19.27 27.36
N PRO A 399 9.41 20.50 27.43
CA PRO A 399 10.15 21.70 27.08
C PRO A 399 11.24 21.98 28.12
N ASP A 400 12.36 22.51 27.68
CA ASP A 400 13.38 22.99 28.61
C ASP A 400 12.83 24.20 29.42
N PRO A 401 13.39 24.49 30.60
CA PRO A 401 12.88 25.59 31.43
C PRO A 401 12.92 26.97 30.77
N LEU A 402 13.53 27.09 29.60
CA LEU A 402 13.67 28.31 28.83
C LEU A 402 12.82 28.35 27.56
N ASN A 403 12.07 27.27 27.29
CA ASN A 403 11.31 27.05 26.05
C ASN A 403 12.15 27.23 24.76
N ARG A 404 13.41 26.89 24.80
CA ARG A 404 14.36 27.03 23.67
C ARG A 404 14.67 25.71 22.99
N SER A 405 14.39 24.65 23.68
CA SER A 405 14.59 23.28 23.28
C SER A 405 13.56 22.41 23.99
N PHE A 406 13.43 21.19 23.55
CA PHE A 406 12.58 20.18 24.23
C PHE A 406 13.30 18.84 24.20
N PHE A 407 12.96 18.03 25.17
CA PHE A 407 13.47 16.68 25.31
C PHE A 407 12.35 15.70 24.98
N VAL A 408 12.67 14.71 24.15
CA VAL A 408 11.77 13.61 23.80
C VAL A 408 12.38 12.32 24.31
N SER A 409 11.60 11.56 25.06
CA SER A 409 11.92 10.19 25.47
C SER A 409 10.88 9.26 24.89
N VAL A 410 11.29 8.37 23.98
CA VAL A 410 10.45 7.31 23.42
C VAL A 410 10.88 6.01 24.07
N ILE A 411 9.97 5.37 24.75
CA ILE A 411 10.15 4.13 25.50
C ILE A 411 9.29 3.09 24.80
N LEU A 412 9.90 2.03 24.30
CA LEU A 412 9.17 1.03 23.51
C LEU A 412 9.71 -0.38 23.75
N PRO A 413 8.87 -1.42 23.60
CA PRO A 413 9.33 -2.79 23.59
C PRO A 413 10.43 -3.00 22.55
N ARG A 414 11.47 -3.76 22.90
CA ARG A 414 12.64 -4.00 22.04
C ARG A 414 12.33 -4.46 20.63
N PRO A 415 11.31 -5.35 20.40
CA PRO A 415 10.95 -5.79 19.04
C PRO A 415 10.39 -4.67 18.13
N LEU A 416 9.87 -3.59 18.71
CA LEU A 416 9.34 -2.45 17.95
C LEU A 416 10.42 -1.45 17.56
N TYR A 417 11.65 -1.59 18.11
CA TYR A 417 12.76 -0.73 17.76
C TYR A 417 13.47 -1.21 16.50
N ASP A 418 13.58 -0.32 15.52
CA ASP A 418 14.54 -0.43 14.44
C ASP A 418 15.22 0.93 14.15
N GLU A 419 16.27 0.90 13.36
CA GLU A 419 17.03 2.10 13.00
C GLU A 419 16.26 3.02 12.04
N ASN A 420 15.26 2.48 11.29
CA ASN A 420 14.40 3.26 10.42
C ASN A 420 13.44 4.11 11.25
N LEU A 421 12.81 3.53 12.28
CA LEU A 421 11.96 4.28 13.21
C LEU A 421 12.70 5.50 13.79
N ARG A 422 13.95 5.31 14.27
CA ARG A 422 14.74 6.41 14.80
C ARG A 422 15.00 7.50 13.75
N ARG A 423 15.30 7.10 12.51
CA ARG A 423 15.51 8.03 11.39
C ARG A 423 14.25 8.79 11.02
N ASP A 424 13.14 8.10 10.91
CA ASP A 424 11.83 8.67 10.58
C ASP A 424 11.36 9.68 11.62
N LEU A 425 11.58 9.39 12.92
CA LEU A 425 11.29 10.33 13.99
C LEU A 425 12.15 11.61 13.87
N LEU A 426 13.44 11.48 13.55
CA LEU A 426 14.33 12.63 13.35
C LEU A 426 13.94 13.45 12.12
N GLU A 427 13.51 12.81 11.04
CA GLU A 427 13.06 13.46 9.82
C GLU A 427 11.74 14.22 10.07
N MET A 428 10.76 13.57 10.67
CA MET A 428 9.50 14.20 11.08
C MET A 428 9.73 15.44 11.96
N LEU A 429 10.61 15.35 12.97
CA LEU A 429 10.94 16.46 13.86
C LEU A 429 11.54 17.65 13.08
N ARG A 430 12.34 17.39 12.05
CA ARG A 430 12.92 18.44 11.20
C ARG A 430 11.89 19.10 10.30
N GLU A 431 11.06 18.27 9.63
CA GLU A 431 10.13 18.76 8.60
C GLU A 431 8.90 19.44 9.19
N ARG A 432 8.28 18.84 10.21
CA ARG A 432 7.02 19.34 10.75
C ARG A 432 7.16 20.29 11.94
N TYR A 433 8.20 20.07 12.76
CA TYR A 433 8.40 20.85 14.00
C TYR A 433 9.60 21.81 13.94
N GLY A 434 10.19 21.99 12.75
CA GLY A 434 11.26 22.97 12.51
C GLY A 434 12.51 22.72 13.35
N VAL A 435 12.79 21.47 13.73
CA VAL A 435 13.97 21.12 14.52
C VAL A 435 15.23 21.31 13.68
N SER A 436 16.02 22.31 14.01
CA SER A 436 17.29 22.61 13.34
C SER A 436 18.46 21.78 13.87
N TYR A 437 18.36 21.32 15.11
CA TYR A 437 19.36 20.51 15.77
C TYR A 437 18.68 19.45 16.64
N ALA A 438 19.11 18.19 16.46
CA ALA A 438 18.73 17.08 17.29
C ALA A 438 19.97 16.28 17.70
N ASP A 439 20.12 16.00 18.99
CA ASP A 439 21.11 15.09 19.56
C ASP A 439 20.37 13.86 20.06
N ASP A 440 20.71 12.70 19.51
CA ASP A 440 19.98 11.46 19.76
C ASP A 440 20.84 10.42 20.48
N ARG A 441 20.21 9.69 21.38
CA ARG A 441 20.82 8.59 22.12
C ARG A 441 19.86 7.44 22.26
N THR A 442 20.28 6.25 21.83
CA THR A 442 19.54 5.00 22.02
C THR A 442 20.24 4.17 23.09
N SER A 443 19.46 3.61 24.02
CA SER A 443 19.92 2.68 25.05
C SER A 443 18.88 1.55 25.22
N PHE A 444 19.31 0.44 25.80
CA PHE A 444 18.46 -0.72 26.03
C PHE A 444 18.49 -1.08 27.52
N LEU A 445 17.32 -1.40 28.07
CA LEU A 445 17.16 -1.89 29.45
C LEU A 445 16.76 -3.38 29.40
N ASP A 446 17.52 -4.21 30.08
CA ASP A 446 17.32 -5.66 30.25
C ASP A 446 16.98 -6.42 28.95
N ASP A 447 17.48 -5.94 27.81
CA ASP A 447 17.18 -6.44 26.46
C ASP A 447 15.68 -6.45 26.06
N GLU A 448 14.79 -5.97 26.92
CA GLU A 448 13.35 -5.96 26.70
C GLU A 448 12.81 -4.58 26.25
N ILE A 449 13.43 -3.50 26.71
CA ILE A 449 12.99 -2.13 26.45
C ILE A 449 14.06 -1.34 25.68
N ALA A 450 13.67 -0.65 24.63
CA ALA A 450 14.47 0.34 23.94
C ALA A 450 14.06 1.75 24.37
N LEU A 451 15.05 2.59 24.61
CA LEU A 451 14.90 3.99 24.97
C LEU A 451 15.54 4.85 23.86
N ILE A 452 14.75 5.71 23.22
CA ILE A 452 15.27 6.72 22.30
C ILE A 452 15.10 8.08 22.98
N HIS A 453 16.21 8.72 23.28
CA HIS A 453 16.25 10.05 23.87
C HIS A 453 16.70 11.06 22.82
N LEU A 454 15.92 12.12 22.59
CA LEU A 454 16.20 13.15 21.62
C LEU A 454 16.21 14.51 22.33
N PHE A 455 17.30 15.21 22.25
CA PHE A 455 17.37 16.63 22.65
C PHE A 455 17.24 17.48 21.39
N CYS A 456 16.11 18.19 21.28
CA CYS A 456 15.72 18.92 20.08
C CYS A 456 15.74 20.42 20.31
N SER A 457 16.23 21.19 19.36
CA SER A 457 16.10 22.64 19.37
C SER A 457 15.69 23.19 18.01
N SER A 458 14.76 24.14 18.00
CA SER A 458 14.35 24.93 16.85
C SER A 458 15.13 26.25 16.79
N GLY A 459 15.08 26.93 15.66
CA GLY A 459 15.62 28.29 15.51
C GLY A 459 14.85 29.35 16.30
N GLU A 460 13.57 29.04 16.61
CA GLU A 460 12.61 29.89 17.32
C GLU A 460 12.29 29.32 18.73
N ASP A 461 11.51 30.03 19.51
CA ASP A 461 11.05 29.52 20.82
C ASP A 461 10.00 28.43 20.58
N VAL A 462 10.05 27.36 21.41
CA VAL A 462 9.18 26.18 21.29
C VAL A 462 7.75 26.55 21.67
N ASP A 463 6.80 26.19 20.80
CA ASP A 463 5.38 26.29 21.09
C ASP A 463 4.95 25.09 21.95
N ILE A 464 4.63 25.37 23.20
CA ILE A 464 4.26 24.35 24.19
C ILE A 464 2.95 23.65 23.83
N ASP A 465 2.02 24.33 23.18
CA ASP A 465 0.72 23.79 22.82
C ASP A 465 0.84 22.68 21.75
N GLN A 466 1.87 22.74 20.90
CA GLN A 466 2.17 21.72 19.89
C GLN A 466 2.84 20.45 20.47
N LEU A 467 3.42 20.51 21.66
CA LEU A 467 4.14 19.36 22.24
C LEU A 467 3.22 18.19 22.58
N GLY A 468 1.98 18.44 22.91
CA GLY A 468 0.97 17.39 23.17
C GLY A 468 0.60 16.64 21.87
N GLU A 469 0.53 17.33 20.76
CA GLU A 469 0.32 16.73 19.44
C GLU A 469 1.52 15.93 19.00
N LEU A 470 2.72 16.48 19.21
CA LEU A 470 3.98 15.78 18.94
C LEU A 470 4.10 14.47 19.73
N GLU A 471 3.76 14.48 21.02
CA GLU A 471 3.79 13.27 21.86
C GLU A 471 2.88 12.16 21.29
N ARG A 472 1.68 12.54 20.86
CA ARG A 472 0.71 11.62 20.23
C ARG A 472 1.24 11.08 18.90
N GLU A 473 1.75 11.94 18.02
CA GLU A 473 2.25 11.52 16.72
C GLU A 473 3.47 10.59 16.84
N ILE A 474 4.38 10.88 17.75
CA ILE A 474 5.51 9.98 18.03
C ILE A 474 5.01 8.62 18.53
N LYS A 475 4.03 8.61 19.43
CA LYS A 475 3.45 7.37 19.98
C LYS A 475 2.81 6.53 18.88
N GLU A 476 2.05 7.15 17.99
CA GLU A 476 1.43 6.49 16.83
C GLU A 476 2.47 5.86 15.90
N ARG A 477 3.57 6.58 15.60
CA ARG A 477 4.64 6.08 14.75
C ARG A 477 5.47 4.97 15.40
N ALA A 478 5.74 5.10 16.70
CA ALA A 478 6.50 4.14 17.46
C ALA A 478 5.71 2.85 17.78
N THR A 479 4.38 2.92 17.76
CA THR A 479 3.53 1.74 17.84
C THR A 479 3.48 1.13 16.44
N GLY A 480 4.11 -0.03 16.24
CA GLY A 480 4.18 -0.71 14.94
C GLY A 480 2.80 -0.93 14.31
N TRP A 481 2.78 -1.10 12.98
CA TRP A 481 1.53 -1.32 12.24
C TRP A 481 0.75 -2.53 12.78
N GLU A 482 1.43 -3.63 13.08
CA GLU A 482 0.84 -4.87 13.59
C GLU A 482 0.14 -4.65 14.95
N ALA A 483 0.80 -3.97 15.88
CA ALA A 483 0.22 -3.70 17.20
C ALA A 483 -1.00 -2.76 17.12
N ARG A 484 -0.98 -1.79 16.22
CA ARG A 484 -2.13 -0.92 15.94
C ARG A 484 -3.27 -1.68 15.28
N PHE A 485 -2.94 -2.61 14.40
CA PHE A 485 -3.91 -3.45 13.72
C PHE A 485 -4.57 -4.44 14.69
N GLU A 486 -3.80 -5.06 15.59
CA GLU A 486 -4.31 -5.89 16.67
C GLU A 486 -5.31 -5.12 17.54
N LEU A 487 -4.93 -3.92 18.00
CA LEU A 487 -5.83 -3.06 18.77
C LEU A 487 -7.09 -2.69 17.99
N ALA A 488 -6.97 -2.38 16.71
CA ALA A 488 -8.10 -2.03 15.87
C ALA A 488 -9.06 -3.21 15.66
N LEU A 489 -8.54 -4.44 15.54
CA LEU A 489 -9.36 -5.66 15.47
C LEU A 489 -10.11 -5.88 16.80
N LEU A 490 -9.44 -5.74 17.94
CA LEU A 490 -10.05 -5.92 19.27
C LEU A 490 -11.09 -4.84 19.57
N ASP A 491 -10.93 -3.62 19.07
CA ASP A 491 -11.92 -2.55 19.21
C ASP A 491 -13.14 -2.75 18.33
N HIS A 492 -12.95 -3.29 17.12
CA HIS A 492 -14.01 -3.47 16.13
C HIS A 492 -14.86 -4.72 16.38
N TYR A 493 -14.24 -5.82 16.82
CA TYR A 493 -14.92 -7.10 17.02
C TYR A 493 -15.08 -7.44 18.50
N PRO A 494 -16.26 -7.95 18.94
CA PRO A 494 -16.47 -8.34 20.32
C PRO A 494 -15.66 -9.59 20.70
N ASP A 495 -15.36 -9.74 22.00
CA ASP A 495 -14.77 -10.95 22.57
C ASP A 495 -15.72 -12.17 22.39
N PRO A 496 -15.23 -13.36 22.03
CA PRO A 496 -13.84 -13.74 21.78
C PRO A 496 -13.41 -13.60 20.30
N GLN A 497 -14.27 -13.10 19.42
CA GLN A 497 -14.03 -13.05 17.98
C GLN A 497 -12.81 -12.19 17.62
N GLY A 498 -12.64 -11.04 18.29
CA GLY A 498 -11.49 -10.17 18.09
C GLY A 498 -10.16 -10.89 18.28
N TYR A 499 -10.02 -11.67 19.36
CA TYR A 499 -8.80 -12.45 19.64
C TYR A 499 -8.54 -13.54 18.60
N GLN A 500 -9.59 -14.20 18.10
CA GLN A 500 -9.45 -15.19 17.03
C GLN A 500 -8.95 -14.57 15.74
N LEU A 501 -9.45 -13.38 15.39
CA LEU A 501 -9.02 -12.65 14.19
C LEU A 501 -7.60 -12.11 14.33
N VAL A 502 -7.17 -11.72 15.53
CA VAL A 502 -5.77 -11.36 15.80
C VAL A 502 -4.85 -12.57 15.61
N GLU A 503 -5.21 -13.74 16.11
CA GLU A 503 -4.45 -14.97 15.90
C GLU A 503 -4.36 -15.34 14.41
N GLU A 504 -5.44 -15.16 13.66
CA GLU A 504 -5.52 -15.52 12.25
C GLU A 504 -4.87 -14.49 11.32
N TYR A 505 -5.09 -13.19 11.56
CA TYR A 505 -4.71 -12.12 10.63
C TYR A 505 -3.61 -11.19 11.13
N GLY A 506 -3.23 -11.21 12.40
CA GLY A 506 -2.28 -10.27 13.00
C GLY A 506 -0.95 -10.13 12.24
N LEU A 507 -0.47 -11.23 11.66
CA LEU A 507 0.77 -11.28 10.85
C LEU A 507 0.51 -11.69 9.38
N ALA A 508 -0.74 -11.72 8.93
CA ALA A 508 -1.11 -12.27 7.63
C ALA A 508 -0.81 -11.34 6.44
N PHE A 509 -0.66 -10.04 6.69
CA PHE A 509 -0.46 -9.04 5.65
C PHE A 509 1.02 -8.78 5.36
N PRO A 510 1.46 -8.74 4.08
CA PRO A 510 2.84 -8.47 3.71
C PRO A 510 3.24 -7.01 3.94
N GLU A 511 4.55 -6.74 3.98
CA GLU A 511 5.11 -5.42 4.26
C GLU A 511 4.63 -4.36 3.26
N GLU A 512 4.59 -4.69 1.97
CA GLU A 512 4.14 -3.79 0.91
C GLU A 512 2.70 -3.30 1.10
N TYR A 513 1.84 -4.15 1.66
CA TYR A 513 0.47 -3.78 2.00
C TYR A 513 0.42 -2.83 3.20
N ARG A 514 1.23 -3.10 4.24
CA ARG A 514 1.27 -2.31 5.48
C ARG A 514 1.77 -0.88 5.28
N VAL A 515 2.59 -0.65 4.26
CA VAL A 515 3.10 0.68 3.89
C VAL A 515 1.99 1.58 3.33
N VAL A 516 1.02 1.00 2.61
CA VAL A 516 0.00 1.76 1.86
C VAL A 516 -1.40 1.66 2.45
N THR A 517 -1.59 0.82 3.49
CA THR A 517 -2.91 0.58 4.09
C THR A 517 -2.86 0.85 5.59
N THR A 518 -3.76 1.65 6.09
CA THR A 518 -3.85 1.92 7.53
C THR A 518 -4.41 0.71 8.29
N PRO A 519 -4.10 0.54 9.59
CA PRO A 519 -4.68 -0.51 10.41
C PRO A 519 -6.22 -0.56 10.38
N SER A 520 -6.88 0.59 10.40
CA SER A 520 -8.35 0.68 10.33
C SER A 520 -8.91 0.21 9.00
N GLU A 521 -8.22 0.50 7.88
CA GLU A 521 -8.60 -0.03 6.56
C GLU A 521 -8.37 -1.55 6.49
N ALA A 522 -7.31 -2.06 7.12
CA ALA A 522 -7.05 -3.49 7.17
C ALA A 522 -8.14 -4.26 7.92
N VAL A 523 -8.78 -3.66 8.95
CA VAL A 523 -9.95 -4.25 9.61
C VAL A 523 -11.11 -4.45 8.63
N LEU A 524 -11.37 -3.48 7.76
CA LEU A 524 -12.39 -3.60 6.70
C LEU A 524 -12.02 -4.67 5.67
N ASP A 525 -10.73 -4.85 5.40
CA ASP A 525 -10.26 -5.92 4.52
C ASP A 525 -10.46 -7.30 5.16
N VAL A 526 -10.23 -7.43 6.47
CA VAL A 526 -10.56 -8.66 7.21
C VAL A 526 -12.06 -8.94 7.14
N GLU A 527 -12.91 -7.94 7.30
CA GLU A 527 -14.36 -8.08 7.15
C GLU A 527 -14.73 -8.58 5.74
N GLY A 528 -14.11 -8.04 4.69
CA GLY A 528 -14.29 -8.50 3.31
C GLY A 528 -13.86 -9.96 3.10
N LEU A 529 -12.72 -10.35 3.70
CA LEU A 529 -12.22 -11.72 3.68
C LEU A 529 -13.14 -12.68 4.46
N GLN A 530 -13.64 -12.27 5.63
CA GLN A 530 -14.60 -13.07 6.40
C GLN A 530 -15.90 -13.30 5.63
N ARG A 531 -16.47 -12.24 5.00
CA ARG A 531 -17.65 -12.39 4.12
C ARG A 531 -17.40 -13.36 2.97
N LEU A 532 -16.19 -13.34 2.38
CA LEU A 532 -15.79 -14.31 1.35
C LEU A 532 -15.75 -15.74 1.89
N LEU A 533 -15.32 -15.94 3.15
CA LEU A 533 -15.22 -17.27 3.76
C LEU A 533 -16.58 -17.82 4.23
N GLU A 534 -17.47 -16.98 4.74
CA GLU A 534 -18.81 -17.32 5.18
C GLU A 534 -19.74 -17.70 4.01
N THR A 535 -19.50 -17.11 2.86
CA THR A 535 -20.27 -17.41 1.65
C THR A 535 -19.56 -18.48 0.80
N GLU A 536 -20.33 -19.27 0.08
CA GLU A 536 -19.77 -20.16 -0.97
C GLU A 536 -19.33 -19.38 -2.21
N SER A 537 -19.32 -18.06 -2.14
CA SER A 537 -18.94 -17.18 -3.24
C SER A 537 -17.45 -17.34 -3.58
N ARG A 538 -17.14 -17.25 -4.85
CA ARG A 538 -15.74 -17.24 -5.34
C ARG A 538 -15.08 -15.89 -5.16
N VAL A 539 -15.88 -14.83 -5.07
CA VAL A 539 -15.44 -13.44 -5.10
C VAL A 539 -16.33 -12.58 -4.18
N GLU A 540 -15.70 -11.71 -3.42
CA GLU A 540 -16.35 -10.61 -2.70
C GLU A 540 -15.80 -9.28 -3.21
N VAL A 541 -16.61 -8.20 -3.15
CA VAL A 541 -16.24 -6.88 -3.69
C VAL A 541 -16.62 -5.80 -2.67
N GLY A 542 -15.69 -4.89 -2.42
CA GLY A 542 -15.89 -3.71 -1.58
C GLY A 542 -15.51 -2.41 -2.29
N LEU A 543 -16.19 -1.32 -1.99
CA LEU A 543 -15.87 0.04 -2.45
C LEU A 543 -15.45 0.90 -1.26
N TYR A 544 -14.39 1.64 -1.41
CA TYR A 544 -13.81 2.53 -0.41
C TYR A 544 -13.57 3.89 -1.04
N THR A 545 -14.02 4.95 -0.40
CA THR A 545 -13.87 6.33 -0.88
C THR A 545 -13.10 7.12 0.17
N ASP A 546 -11.97 7.70 -0.22
CA ASP A 546 -11.19 8.58 0.64
C ASP A 546 -11.81 9.97 0.60
N ALA A 547 -12.37 10.39 1.72
CA ALA A 547 -12.93 11.72 1.90
C ALA A 547 -11.99 12.58 2.75
N GLU A 548 -10.86 13.05 2.19
CA GLU A 548 -10.14 14.18 2.77
C GLU A 548 -10.61 15.50 2.13
N PRO A 549 -10.87 16.56 2.92
CA PRO A 549 -11.33 17.83 2.37
C PRO A 549 -10.19 18.54 1.63
N GLY A 550 -10.20 18.50 0.32
CA GLY A 550 -9.30 19.29 -0.53
C GLY A 550 -8.57 18.57 -1.65
N ASP A 551 -8.54 17.24 -1.69
CA ASP A 551 -7.94 16.44 -2.76
C ASP A 551 -9.00 15.88 -3.73
N THR A 552 -8.55 15.55 -4.95
CA THR A 552 -9.36 14.77 -5.90
C THR A 552 -9.83 13.49 -5.21
N ILE A 553 -11.16 13.36 -5.06
CA ILE A 553 -11.77 12.17 -4.44
C ILE A 553 -11.36 10.96 -5.28
N GLU A 554 -10.50 10.12 -4.75
CA GLU A 554 -10.15 8.83 -5.34
C GLU A 554 -11.06 7.75 -4.74
N SER A 555 -11.54 6.85 -5.59
CA SER A 555 -12.29 5.68 -5.15
C SER A 555 -11.43 4.43 -5.34
N ARG A 556 -11.55 3.50 -4.40
CA ARG A 556 -10.87 2.21 -4.44
C ARG A 556 -11.87 1.07 -4.46
N ILE A 557 -11.77 0.17 -5.46
CA ILE A 557 -12.49 -1.11 -5.45
C ILE A 557 -11.54 -2.19 -5.01
N LYS A 558 -11.93 -2.95 -4.00
CA LYS A 558 -11.20 -4.13 -3.53
C LYS A 558 -11.98 -5.39 -3.90
N ILE A 559 -11.27 -6.35 -4.48
CA ILE A 559 -11.81 -7.65 -4.87
C ILE A 559 -11.08 -8.71 -4.06
N TYR A 560 -11.84 -9.47 -3.29
CA TYR A 560 -11.36 -10.55 -2.43
C TYR A 560 -11.62 -11.90 -3.12
N GLN A 561 -10.60 -12.77 -3.20
CA GLN A 561 -10.68 -14.05 -3.90
C GLN A 561 -9.93 -15.17 -3.19
N ARG A 562 -10.44 -16.41 -3.36
CA ARG A 562 -9.80 -17.63 -2.83
C ARG A 562 -8.67 -18.16 -3.71
N GLU A 563 -8.65 -17.81 -4.98
CA GLU A 563 -7.66 -18.22 -5.96
C GLU A 563 -6.87 -17.00 -6.43
N ARG A 564 -5.61 -17.22 -6.83
CA ARG A 564 -4.78 -16.13 -7.36
C ARG A 564 -5.44 -15.46 -8.57
N PRO A 565 -5.77 -14.18 -8.50
CA PRO A 565 -6.39 -13.46 -9.60
C PRO A 565 -5.39 -13.07 -10.69
N TYR A 566 -5.89 -12.94 -11.91
CA TYR A 566 -5.18 -12.35 -13.02
C TYR A 566 -5.83 -11.02 -13.40
N LEU A 567 -5.05 -9.95 -13.50
CA LEU A 567 -5.54 -8.62 -13.89
C LEU A 567 -6.19 -8.63 -15.28
N THR A 568 -5.72 -9.50 -16.17
CA THR A 568 -6.30 -9.71 -17.51
C THR A 568 -7.76 -10.16 -17.49
N ASP A 569 -8.19 -10.80 -16.40
CA ASP A 569 -9.56 -11.30 -16.25
C ASP A 569 -10.44 -10.27 -15.53
N LEU A 570 -9.87 -9.48 -14.62
CA LEU A 570 -10.59 -8.50 -13.81
C LEU A 570 -10.79 -7.15 -14.50
N LEU A 571 -9.74 -6.61 -15.13
CA LEU A 571 -9.79 -5.28 -15.77
C LEU A 571 -10.86 -5.15 -16.87
N PRO A 572 -11.11 -6.16 -17.75
CA PRO A 572 -12.19 -6.08 -18.71
C PRO A 572 -13.57 -5.97 -18.05
N VAL A 573 -13.78 -6.64 -16.89
CA VAL A 573 -15.03 -6.57 -16.15
C VAL A 573 -15.25 -5.15 -15.62
N LEU A 574 -14.26 -4.59 -14.93
CA LEU A 574 -14.33 -3.22 -14.41
C LEU A 574 -14.58 -2.19 -15.52
N LYS A 575 -13.87 -2.32 -16.64
CA LYS A 575 -14.07 -1.48 -17.83
C LYS A 575 -15.49 -1.59 -18.38
N ASN A 576 -16.08 -2.79 -18.37
CA ASN A 576 -17.44 -3.02 -18.86
C ASN A 576 -18.50 -2.36 -17.97
N PHE A 577 -18.20 -2.10 -16.71
CA PHE A 577 -19.05 -1.28 -15.83
C PHE A 577 -18.77 0.23 -15.97
N GLY A 578 -17.81 0.64 -16.81
CA GLY A 578 -17.48 2.05 -17.01
C GLY A 578 -16.42 2.59 -16.06
N LEU A 579 -15.86 1.74 -15.21
CA LEU A 579 -14.85 2.11 -14.22
C LEU A 579 -13.49 2.34 -14.88
N ARG A 580 -12.89 3.49 -14.61
CA ARG A 580 -11.60 3.91 -15.17
C ARG A 580 -10.50 3.68 -14.14
N VAL A 581 -9.87 2.52 -14.22
CA VAL A 581 -8.76 2.13 -13.33
C VAL A 581 -7.45 2.70 -13.86
N PHE A 582 -6.66 3.34 -13.00
CA PHE A 582 -5.33 3.85 -13.31
C PHE A 582 -4.21 3.11 -12.57
N ASP A 583 -4.53 2.40 -11.47
CA ASP A 583 -3.56 1.63 -10.70
C ASP A 583 -4.18 0.37 -10.10
N ALA A 584 -3.36 -0.65 -9.87
CA ALA A 584 -3.83 -1.91 -9.28
C ALA A 584 -2.73 -2.57 -8.44
N THR A 585 -3.06 -2.94 -7.21
CA THR A 585 -2.17 -3.65 -6.29
C THR A 585 -2.73 -5.03 -5.98
N LEU A 586 -1.86 -6.06 -6.00
CA LEU A 586 -2.20 -7.43 -5.66
C LEU A 586 -1.55 -7.81 -4.33
N THR A 587 -2.35 -8.19 -3.35
CA THR A 587 -1.90 -8.60 -2.02
C THR A 587 -2.25 -10.06 -1.77
N GLU A 588 -1.26 -10.83 -1.35
CA GLU A 588 -1.44 -12.19 -0.82
C GLU A 588 -1.58 -12.11 0.69
N VAL A 589 -2.67 -12.65 1.23
CA VAL A 589 -2.94 -12.71 2.66
C VAL A 589 -2.77 -14.15 3.13
N SER A 590 -1.73 -14.40 3.94
CA SER A 590 -1.36 -15.73 4.42
C SER A 590 -1.86 -15.93 5.84
N SER A 591 -3.14 -16.28 6.01
CA SER A 591 -3.68 -16.64 7.32
C SER A 591 -3.25 -18.08 7.70
N GLY A 592 -2.81 -18.27 8.94
CA GLY A 592 -1.98 -19.40 9.42
C GLY A 592 -2.47 -20.85 9.23
N SER A 593 -3.61 -21.13 8.61
CA SER A 593 -4.19 -22.49 8.58
C SER A 593 -4.68 -23.00 7.24
N SER A 594 -4.67 -22.20 6.16
CA SER A 594 -5.28 -22.59 4.89
C SER A 594 -4.56 -21.99 3.67
N ARG A 595 -5.10 -22.24 2.49
CA ARG A 595 -4.60 -21.64 1.26
C ARG A 595 -4.65 -20.12 1.35
N PRO A 596 -3.65 -19.42 0.78
CA PRO A 596 -3.63 -17.96 0.82
C PRO A 596 -4.89 -17.36 0.18
N LEU A 597 -5.36 -16.25 0.76
CA LEU A 597 -6.42 -15.42 0.22
C LEU A 597 -5.80 -14.24 -0.53
N TRP A 598 -6.55 -13.66 -1.43
CA TRP A 598 -6.05 -12.61 -2.31
C TRP A 598 -6.94 -11.36 -2.26
N ILE A 599 -6.30 -10.20 -2.17
CA ILE A 599 -6.94 -8.89 -2.29
C ILE A 599 -6.36 -8.19 -3.52
N VAL A 600 -7.23 -7.75 -4.42
CA VAL A 600 -6.84 -6.85 -5.52
C VAL A 600 -7.46 -5.50 -5.27
N THR A 601 -6.65 -4.51 -5.03
CA THR A 601 -7.08 -3.13 -4.87
C THR A 601 -6.91 -2.38 -6.18
N PHE A 602 -7.99 -1.84 -6.73
CA PHE A 602 -7.99 -1.00 -7.91
C PHE A 602 -8.25 0.45 -7.50
N ARG A 603 -7.34 1.35 -7.88
CA ARG A 603 -7.53 2.79 -7.75
C ARG A 603 -8.14 3.32 -9.04
N MET A 604 -9.17 4.14 -8.91
CA MET A 604 -9.94 4.64 -10.04
C MET A 604 -10.38 6.08 -9.84
N ASP A 605 -10.76 6.72 -10.93
CA ASP A 605 -11.41 8.03 -10.88
C ASP A 605 -12.69 7.90 -10.05
N SER A 606 -13.02 8.93 -9.25
CA SER A 606 -14.26 8.95 -8.45
C SER A 606 -15.47 8.55 -9.29
N LEU A 607 -16.33 7.75 -8.71
CA LEU A 607 -17.67 7.51 -9.28
C LEU A 607 -18.37 8.86 -9.35
N SER A 608 -18.33 9.44 -10.54
CA SER A 608 -18.92 10.71 -10.98
C SER A 608 -19.48 11.66 -9.92
N ALA A 609 -18.84 12.82 -9.78
CA ALA A 609 -19.37 13.95 -9.01
C ALA A 609 -20.74 14.49 -9.51
N ASP A 610 -21.20 14.04 -10.68
CA ASP A 610 -22.44 14.43 -11.33
C ASP A 610 -23.61 13.43 -11.13
N ALA A 611 -23.36 12.29 -10.47
CA ALA A 611 -24.44 11.36 -10.13
C ALA A 611 -25.20 11.91 -8.92
N PRO A 612 -26.55 11.84 -8.90
CA PRO A 612 -27.29 12.18 -7.70
C PRO A 612 -26.76 11.29 -6.56
N SER A 613 -26.47 11.91 -5.42
CA SER A 613 -25.97 11.26 -4.21
C SER A 613 -26.88 10.07 -3.86
N CYS A 614 -26.46 8.87 -4.17
CA CYS A 614 -27.27 7.70 -3.98
C CYS A 614 -26.37 6.55 -3.55
N ASP A 615 -26.39 6.22 -2.27
CA ASP A 615 -25.87 4.98 -1.69
C ASP A 615 -26.35 3.75 -2.50
N ASP A 616 -27.44 3.91 -3.25
CA ASP A 616 -28.06 2.92 -4.12
C ASP A 616 -27.25 2.62 -5.40
N ILE A 617 -26.53 3.61 -5.99
CA ILE A 617 -25.71 3.36 -7.21
C ILE A 617 -24.47 2.54 -6.88
N GLU A 618 -23.81 2.86 -5.77
CA GLU A 618 -22.63 2.10 -5.31
C GLU A 618 -23.00 0.65 -5.04
N THR A 619 -24.09 0.42 -4.31
CA THR A 619 -24.61 -0.92 -4.03
C THR A 619 -24.90 -1.69 -5.32
N ARG A 620 -25.57 -1.08 -6.31
CA ARG A 620 -25.87 -1.71 -7.60
C ARG A 620 -24.62 -2.06 -8.41
N ILE A 621 -23.59 -1.20 -8.38
CA ILE A 621 -22.30 -1.47 -9.03
C ILE A 621 -21.63 -2.68 -8.37
N LEU A 622 -21.56 -2.71 -7.04
CA LEU A 622 -20.94 -3.80 -6.29
C LEU A 622 -21.65 -5.14 -6.53
N GLU A 623 -22.98 -5.14 -6.47
CA GLU A 623 -23.78 -6.32 -6.79
C GLU A 623 -23.57 -6.79 -8.22
N GLY A 624 -23.56 -5.86 -9.18
CA GLY A 624 -23.33 -6.16 -10.58
C GLY A 624 -21.94 -6.71 -10.84
N LEU A 625 -20.89 -6.12 -10.22
CA LEU A 625 -19.52 -6.61 -10.30
C LEU A 625 -19.41 -8.02 -9.72
N ARG A 626 -19.99 -8.24 -8.53
CA ARG A 626 -20.01 -9.56 -7.91
C ARG A 626 -20.71 -10.59 -8.82
N ALA A 627 -21.87 -10.24 -9.40
CA ALA A 627 -22.61 -11.11 -10.32
C ALA A 627 -21.77 -11.44 -11.57
N ALA A 628 -21.08 -10.46 -12.16
CA ALA A 628 -20.25 -10.64 -13.34
C ALA A 628 -18.98 -11.47 -13.06
N LEU A 629 -18.31 -11.19 -11.94
CA LEU A 629 -17.10 -11.90 -11.52
C LEU A 629 -17.39 -13.36 -11.11
N CYS A 630 -18.54 -13.61 -10.52
CA CYS A 630 -19.04 -14.97 -10.24
C CYS A 630 -19.58 -15.67 -11.49
N GLY A 631 -19.63 -15.01 -12.64
CA GLY A 631 -20.13 -15.57 -13.90
C GLY A 631 -21.64 -15.80 -13.92
N ARG A 632 -22.41 -15.13 -13.07
CA ARG A 632 -23.89 -15.16 -13.07
C ARG A 632 -24.45 -14.39 -14.25
N VAL A 633 -23.80 -13.34 -14.67
CA VAL A 633 -24.16 -12.53 -15.85
C VAL A 633 -22.99 -12.41 -16.81
N ALA A 634 -23.28 -12.06 -18.06
CA ALA A 634 -22.26 -11.77 -19.04
C ALA A 634 -21.59 -10.43 -18.75
N SER A 635 -20.28 -10.35 -19.00
CA SER A 635 -19.52 -9.11 -18.89
C SER A 635 -19.34 -8.50 -20.29
N ASP A 636 -20.12 -7.47 -20.59
CA ASP A 636 -20.03 -6.70 -21.83
C ASP A 636 -20.32 -5.20 -21.58
N SER A 637 -20.31 -4.40 -22.64
CA SER A 637 -20.50 -2.95 -22.54
C SER A 637 -21.86 -2.54 -21.96
N LEU A 638 -22.90 -3.39 -22.01
CA LEU A 638 -24.23 -3.09 -21.45
C LEU A 638 -24.21 -2.96 -19.93
N ASN A 639 -23.19 -3.53 -19.25
CA ASN A 639 -23.03 -3.37 -17.81
C ASN A 639 -22.88 -1.90 -17.38
N ARG A 640 -22.47 -0.98 -18.30
CA ARG A 640 -22.45 0.48 -18.02
C ARG A 640 -23.82 1.06 -17.75
N LEU A 641 -24.89 0.38 -18.17
CA LEU A 641 -26.26 0.82 -17.89
C LEU A 641 -26.61 0.76 -16.40
N VAL A 642 -25.87 -0.01 -15.61
CA VAL A 642 -26.01 -0.02 -14.15
C VAL A 642 -25.78 1.39 -13.60
N GLN A 643 -24.71 2.04 -14.07
CA GLN A 643 -24.42 3.42 -13.68
C GLN A 643 -25.17 4.44 -14.54
N GLY A 644 -25.12 4.30 -15.87
CA GLY A 644 -25.61 5.31 -16.81
C GLY A 644 -27.13 5.45 -16.83
N ALA A 645 -27.88 4.35 -16.68
CA ALA A 645 -29.36 4.35 -16.67
C ALA A 645 -29.95 4.00 -15.31
N SER A 646 -29.13 3.90 -14.25
CA SER A 646 -29.53 3.52 -12.88
C SER A 646 -30.32 2.21 -12.82
N LEU A 647 -29.91 1.21 -13.62
CA LEU A 647 -30.55 -0.11 -13.68
C LEU A 647 -29.86 -1.08 -12.71
N ALA A 648 -30.63 -2.00 -12.15
CA ALA A 648 -30.04 -3.15 -11.49
C ALA A 648 -29.40 -4.10 -12.53
N TRP A 649 -28.35 -4.81 -12.12
CA TRP A 649 -27.62 -5.71 -13.02
C TRP A 649 -28.52 -6.76 -13.69
N TYR A 650 -29.53 -7.29 -12.98
CA TYR A 650 -30.49 -8.27 -13.49
C TYR A 650 -31.53 -7.65 -14.47
N GLU A 651 -31.75 -6.33 -14.40
CA GLU A 651 -32.58 -5.63 -15.37
C GLU A 651 -31.84 -5.41 -16.70
N VAL A 652 -30.51 -5.23 -16.63
CA VAL A 652 -29.66 -5.19 -17.83
C VAL A 652 -29.73 -6.52 -18.61
N GLU A 653 -29.92 -7.67 -17.91
CA GLU A 653 -30.12 -8.98 -18.55
C GLU A 653 -31.37 -9.03 -19.42
N VAL A 654 -32.44 -8.30 -19.08
CA VAL A 654 -33.64 -8.19 -19.91
C VAL A 654 -33.26 -7.60 -21.28
N LEU A 655 -32.55 -6.49 -21.29
CA LEU A 655 -32.10 -5.83 -22.52
C LEU A 655 -31.16 -6.71 -23.31
N ARG A 656 -30.22 -7.38 -22.62
CA ARG A 656 -29.27 -8.32 -23.23
C ARG A 656 -29.99 -9.48 -23.90
N ALA A 657 -31.00 -10.02 -23.27
CA ALA A 657 -31.80 -11.12 -23.79
C ALA A 657 -32.60 -10.69 -25.03
N TYR A 658 -33.27 -9.53 -25.00
CA TYR A 658 -33.94 -9.01 -26.19
C TYR A 658 -32.98 -8.70 -27.34
N LEU A 659 -31.80 -8.17 -27.05
CA LEU A 659 -30.79 -7.96 -28.06
C LEU A 659 -30.32 -9.28 -28.69
N ALA A 660 -30.02 -10.29 -27.85
CA ALA A 660 -29.65 -11.62 -28.33
C ALA A 660 -30.74 -12.26 -29.19
N TYR A 661 -32.02 -12.15 -28.79
CA TYR A 661 -33.16 -12.64 -29.55
C TYR A 661 -33.30 -11.89 -30.89
N SER A 662 -33.23 -10.58 -30.90
CA SER A 662 -33.36 -9.78 -32.13
C SER A 662 -32.27 -10.10 -33.16
N GLN A 663 -31.09 -10.47 -32.69
CA GLN A 663 -30.00 -10.96 -33.56
C GLN A 663 -30.28 -12.34 -34.12
N GLN A 664 -30.89 -13.25 -33.35
CA GLN A 664 -31.34 -14.55 -33.87
C GLN A 664 -32.46 -14.42 -34.94
N LEU A 665 -33.20 -13.32 -34.91
CA LEU A 665 -34.16 -12.98 -35.93
C LEU A 665 -33.53 -12.36 -37.19
N GLY A 666 -32.32 -11.82 -37.12
CA GLY A 666 -31.67 -11.07 -38.18
C GLY A 666 -32.28 -9.70 -38.45
N ILE A 667 -33.07 -9.15 -37.50
CA ILE A 667 -33.74 -7.84 -37.63
C ILE A 667 -33.00 -6.71 -36.90
N ALA A 668 -32.10 -7.04 -35.96
CA ALA A 668 -31.26 -6.03 -35.30
C ALA A 668 -30.02 -5.73 -36.10
N PRO A 669 -29.51 -4.49 -36.06
CA PRO A 669 -28.15 -4.17 -36.51
C PRO A 669 -27.10 -4.95 -35.71
N THR A 670 -25.82 -4.63 -35.94
CA THR A 670 -24.74 -5.30 -35.20
C THR A 670 -24.92 -5.12 -33.67
N HIS A 671 -24.50 -6.12 -32.91
CA HIS A 671 -24.53 -6.09 -31.44
C HIS A 671 -23.92 -4.80 -30.88
N ARG A 672 -22.75 -4.43 -31.42
CA ARG A 672 -22.02 -3.22 -31.02
C ARG A 672 -22.86 -1.96 -31.21
N PHE A 673 -23.52 -1.80 -32.37
CA PHE A 673 -24.33 -0.61 -32.63
C PHE A 673 -25.56 -0.54 -31.72
N ALA A 674 -26.28 -1.65 -31.55
CA ALA A 674 -27.45 -1.67 -30.70
C ALA A 674 -27.11 -1.45 -29.21
N SER A 675 -26.03 -2.06 -28.71
CA SER A 675 -25.53 -1.81 -27.35
C SER A 675 -25.12 -0.35 -27.16
N GLN A 676 -24.44 0.25 -28.15
CA GLN A 676 -24.03 1.64 -28.06
C GLN A 676 -25.23 2.59 -28.06
N ALA A 677 -26.26 2.33 -28.84
CA ALA A 677 -27.49 3.13 -28.84
C ALA A 677 -28.18 3.13 -27.45
N LEU A 678 -28.25 1.97 -26.79
CA LEU A 678 -28.79 1.89 -25.43
C LEU A 678 -27.95 2.68 -24.42
N LEU A 679 -26.61 2.70 -24.60
CA LEU A 679 -25.69 3.44 -23.72
C LEU A 679 -25.72 4.96 -23.97
N ASP A 680 -25.90 5.39 -25.22
CA ASP A 680 -25.89 6.82 -25.59
C ASP A 680 -27.18 7.53 -25.15
N TYR A 681 -28.27 6.78 -24.93
CA TYR A 681 -29.57 7.32 -24.53
C TYR A 681 -30.10 6.63 -23.28
N PRO A 682 -29.48 6.86 -22.11
CA PRO A 682 -29.79 6.14 -20.88
C PRO A 682 -31.20 6.42 -20.35
N THR A 683 -31.75 7.61 -20.54
CA THR A 683 -33.14 7.94 -20.16
C THR A 683 -34.17 7.16 -20.97
N ALA A 684 -33.97 7.05 -22.28
CA ALA A 684 -34.80 6.22 -23.13
C ALA A 684 -34.67 4.72 -22.79
N THR A 685 -33.44 4.29 -22.42
CA THR A 685 -33.19 2.92 -21.96
C THR A 685 -33.91 2.61 -20.64
N HIS A 686 -33.87 3.57 -19.69
CA HIS A 686 -34.63 3.46 -18.45
C HIS A 686 -36.15 3.37 -18.73
N ALA A 687 -36.66 4.21 -19.66
CA ALA A 687 -38.09 4.16 -20.05
C ALA A 687 -38.52 2.82 -20.70
N LEU A 688 -37.60 2.11 -21.40
CA LEU A 688 -37.87 0.73 -21.85
C LEU A 688 -38.10 -0.23 -20.68
N LEU A 689 -37.30 -0.12 -19.62
CA LEU A 689 -37.47 -0.96 -18.44
C LEU A 689 -38.72 -0.55 -17.63
N THR A 690 -39.06 0.74 -17.61
CA THR A 690 -40.33 1.21 -17.03
C THR A 690 -41.53 0.58 -17.77
N LEU A 691 -41.47 0.56 -19.10
CA LEU A 691 -42.49 -0.15 -19.90
C LEU A 691 -42.53 -1.64 -19.59
N PHE A 692 -41.39 -2.30 -19.48
CA PHE A 692 -41.29 -3.72 -19.12
C PHE A 692 -41.90 -4.01 -17.75
N ARG A 693 -41.54 -3.19 -16.73
CA ARG A 693 -42.14 -3.33 -15.38
C ARG A 693 -43.63 -3.07 -15.38
N ALA A 694 -44.12 -2.00 -16.02
CA ALA A 694 -45.54 -1.73 -16.14
C ALA A 694 -46.34 -2.90 -16.72
N ARG A 695 -45.72 -3.67 -17.64
CA ARG A 695 -46.33 -4.79 -18.30
C ARG A 695 -46.29 -6.08 -17.48
N PHE A 696 -45.16 -6.39 -16.80
CA PHE A 696 -44.90 -7.72 -16.25
C PHE A 696 -44.77 -7.79 -14.72
N ASP A 697 -44.67 -6.64 -14.02
CA ASP A 697 -44.60 -6.67 -12.56
C ASP A 697 -45.90 -7.18 -11.93
N PRO A 698 -45.88 -8.36 -11.23
CA PRO A 698 -47.09 -8.87 -10.58
C PRO A 698 -47.55 -8.04 -9.38
N ASP A 699 -46.62 -7.26 -8.77
CA ASP A 699 -46.91 -6.44 -7.59
C ASP A 699 -47.34 -5.00 -7.96
N LEU A 700 -47.50 -4.72 -9.25
CA LEU A 700 -47.92 -3.40 -9.73
C LEU A 700 -49.30 -3.04 -9.18
N GLY A 701 -49.37 -2.01 -8.34
CA GLY A 701 -50.63 -1.48 -7.83
C GLY A 701 -51.41 -0.70 -8.88
N GLY A 702 -52.74 -0.83 -8.85
CA GLY A 702 -53.61 -0.09 -9.74
C GLY A 702 -53.91 -0.74 -11.09
N ASP A 703 -54.32 0.09 -12.08
CA ASP A 703 -54.66 -0.39 -13.42
C ASP A 703 -53.42 -0.56 -14.31
N ARG A 704 -53.08 -1.78 -14.64
CA ARG A 704 -51.95 -2.14 -15.48
C ARG A 704 -52.01 -1.50 -16.88
N ALA A 705 -53.17 -1.42 -17.47
CA ALA A 705 -53.34 -0.85 -18.81
C ALA A 705 -52.99 0.64 -18.82
N SER A 706 -53.42 1.38 -17.81
CA SER A 706 -53.08 2.78 -17.63
C SER A 706 -51.56 3.00 -17.34
N ALA A 707 -50.96 2.10 -16.57
CA ALA A 707 -49.50 2.15 -16.29
C ALA A 707 -48.70 1.86 -17.56
N GLU A 708 -49.09 0.89 -18.37
CA GLU A 708 -48.44 0.57 -19.64
C GLU A 708 -48.58 1.72 -20.65
N GLU A 709 -49.73 2.40 -20.72
CA GLU A 709 -49.94 3.58 -21.58
C GLU A 709 -49.07 4.74 -21.18
N LEU A 710 -48.99 5.02 -19.88
CA LEU A 710 -48.09 6.09 -19.36
C LEU A 710 -46.62 5.82 -19.63
N ALA A 711 -46.14 4.59 -19.39
CA ALA A 711 -44.78 4.19 -19.69
C ALA A 711 -44.44 4.27 -21.19
N LEU A 712 -45.42 3.90 -22.06
CA LEU A 712 -45.24 4.04 -23.51
C LEU A 712 -45.19 5.51 -23.93
N LEU A 713 -45.96 6.39 -23.30
CA LEU A 713 -45.91 7.82 -23.56
C LEU A 713 -44.56 8.42 -23.14
N GLU A 714 -44.08 8.02 -21.99
CA GLU A 714 -42.72 8.42 -21.52
C GLU A 714 -41.63 7.99 -22.50
N LEU A 715 -41.66 6.71 -22.90
CA LEU A 715 -40.71 6.19 -23.89
C LEU A 715 -40.80 6.93 -25.21
N THR A 716 -41.99 7.26 -25.66
CA THR A 716 -42.20 8.04 -26.90
C THR A 716 -41.56 9.42 -26.80
N ARG A 717 -41.75 10.11 -25.69
CA ARG A 717 -41.10 11.42 -25.45
C ARG A 717 -39.59 11.34 -25.44
N GLU A 718 -38.99 10.33 -24.83
CA GLU A 718 -37.55 10.14 -24.83
C GLU A 718 -37.02 9.78 -26.23
N ARG A 719 -37.78 8.98 -27.02
CA ARG A 719 -37.42 8.67 -28.40
C ARG A 719 -37.42 9.90 -29.32
N GLU A 720 -38.32 10.86 -29.12
CA GLU A 720 -38.37 12.13 -29.86
C GLU A 720 -37.08 12.97 -29.69
N ARG A 721 -36.31 12.73 -28.63
CA ARG A 721 -35.02 13.37 -28.34
C ARG A 721 -33.85 12.70 -29.05
N ILE A 722 -34.05 11.52 -29.65
CA ILE A 722 -32.99 10.79 -30.34
C ILE A 722 -32.79 11.37 -31.74
N PRO A 723 -31.61 11.93 -32.06
CA PRO A 723 -31.42 12.66 -33.30
C PRO A 723 -31.24 11.78 -34.55
N THR A 724 -30.95 10.46 -34.37
CA THR A 724 -30.67 9.55 -35.47
C THR A 724 -31.76 8.48 -35.62
N ALA A 725 -32.25 8.32 -36.86
CA ALA A 725 -33.27 7.33 -37.16
C ALA A 725 -32.82 5.87 -36.88
N ASP A 726 -31.51 5.59 -37.00
CA ASP A 726 -30.99 4.27 -36.75
C ASP A 726 -30.96 3.92 -35.25
N SER A 727 -30.63 4.88 -34.39
CA SER A 727 -30.71 4.70 -32.94
C SER A 727 -32.19 4.60 -32.50
N ASP A 728 -33.08 5.46 -33.02
CA ASP A 728 -34.50 5.42 -32.67
C ASP A 728 -35.13 4.07 -33.02
N ARG A 729 -34.78 3.48 -34.16
CA ARG A 729 -35.22 2.13 -34.55
C ARG A 729 -34.83 1.05 -33.53
N ILE A 730 -33.74 1.19 -32.81
CA ILE A 730 -33.36 0.24 -31.74
C ILE A 730 -34.42 0.31 -30.63
N PHE A 731 -34.78 1.49 -30.16
CA PHE A 731 -35.81 1.66 -29.11
C PHE A 731 -37.19 1.21 -29.57
N GLU A 732 -37.54 1.47 -30.83
CA GLU A 732 -38.77 0.97 -31.44
C GLU A 732 -38.79 -0.57 -31.46
N LEU A 733 -37.67 -1.19 -31.86
CA LEU A 733 -37.54 -2.65 -31.87
C LEU A 733 -37.73 -3.24 -30.47
N PHE A 734 -37.05 -2.67 -29.46
CA PHE A 734 -37.16 -3.16 -28.09
C PHE A 734 -38.56 -2.96 -27.52
N ALA A 735 -39.20 -1.82 -27.77
CA ALA A 735 -40.60 -1.58 -27.39
C ALA A 735 -41.54 -2.60 -28.04
N ASN A 736 -41.36 -2.91 -29.32
CA ASN A 736 -42.13 -3.92 -30.03
C ASN A 736 -41.91 -5.33 -29.46
N LEU A 737 -40.66 -5.69 -29.09
CA LEU A 737 -40.37 -6.99 -28.48
C LEU A 737 -41.01 -7.10 -27.08
N ILE A 738 -40.93 -6.05 -26.26
CA ILE A 738 -41.60 -5.99 -24.96
C ILE A 738 -43.13 -6.19 -25.13
N HIS A 739 -43.71 -5.44 -26.06
CA HIS A 739 -45.16 -5.56 -26.36
C HIS A 739 -45.56 -6.94 -26.89
N SER A 740 -44.71 -7.56 -27.73
CA SER A 740 -44.93 -8.88 -28.31
C SER A 740 -44.70 -10.02 -27.30
N THR A 741 -44.10 -9.73 -26.16
CA THR A 741 -43.88 -10.72 -25.09
C THR A 741 -45.20 -10.96 -24.33
N ALA A 742 -45.62 -12.23 -24.21
CA ALA A 742 -46.80 -12.63 -23.51
C ALA A 742 -46.55 -13.04 -22.07
N ARG A 743 -45.40 -13.63 -21.77
CA ARG A 743 -45.00 -14.12 -20.44
C ARG A 743 -43.51 -14.02 -20.23
N THR A 744 -43.09 -13.81 -18.99
CA THR A 744 -41.70 -13.90 -18.58
C THR A 744 -41.62 -14.41 -17.14
N ASN A 745 -40.53 -15.11 -16.79
CA ASN A 745 -40.25 -15.53 -15.42
C ASN A 745 -39.45 -14.50 -14.61
N PHE A 746 -39.16 -13.30 -15.16
CA PHE A 746 -38.28 -12.30 -14.55
C PHE A 746 -38.65 -11.98 -13.09
N PHE A 747 -39.93 -11.80 -12.80
CA PHE A 747 -40.43 -11.50 -11.44
C PHE A 747 -40.68 -12.74 -10.55
N ALA A 748 -40.67 -13.92 -11.16
CA ALA A 748 -40.77 -15.19 -10.45
C ALA A 748 -39.42 -15.76 -10.03
N THR A 749 -38.33 -15.24 -10.60
CA THR A 749 -36.96 -15.68 -10.35
C THR A 749 -36.26 -14.68 -9.43
N PRO A 750 -35.78 -15.10 -8.25
CA PRO A 750 -35.04 -14.20 -7.38
C PRO A 750 -33.77 -13.67 -8.09
N PRO A 751 -33.42 -12.41 -7.89
CA PRO A 751 -32.23 -11.82 -8.54
C PRO A 751 -30.90 -12.58 -8.23
N GLU A 752 -30.79 -13.17 -7.06
CA GLU A 752 -29.66 -13.98 -6.63
C GLU A 752 -29.60 -15.35 -7.32
N SER A 753 -30.72 -15.79 -7.87
CA SER A 753 -30.82 -17.04 -8.62
C SER A 753 -29.99 -16.93 -9.92
N ALA A 754 -29.29 -17.97 -10.25
CA ALA A 754 -28.63 -18.10 -11.54
C ALA A 754 -29.54 -18.66 -12.64
N ASP A 755 -30.89 -18.71 -12.40
CA ASP A 755 -31.82 -19.31 -13.33
C ASP A 755 -31.99 -18.51 -14.62
N PRO A 756 -32.10 -19.16 -15.77
CA PRO A 756 -32.24 -18.48 -17.04
C PRO A 756 -33.55 -17.66 -17.15
N LEU A 757 -33.44 -16.49 -17.78
CA LEU A 757 -34.58 -15.68 -18.16
C LEU A 757 -35.32 -16.29 -19.36
N ALA A 758 -36.64 -16.30 -19.33
CA ALA A 758 -37.49 -16.74 -20.41
C ALA A 758 -38.47 -15.65 -20.87
N PHE A 759 -38.61 -15.53 -22.16
CA PHE A 759 -39.60 -14.64 -22.81
C PHE A 759 -40.42 -15.45 -23.78
N LYS A 760 -41.72 -15.58 -23.51
CA LYS A 760 -42.67 -16.16 -24.46
C LYS A 760 -43.18 -15.06 -25.38
N ILE A 761 -42.83 -15.12 -26.65
CA ILE A 761 -43.03 -14.05 -27.63
C ILE A 761 -44.07 -14.53 -28.65
N ILE A 762 -45.06 -13.69 -28.92
CA ILE A 762 -46.08 -13.96 -29.94
C ILE A 762 -45.53 -13.53 -31.31
N SER A 763 -45.03 -14.47 -32.10
CA SER A 763 -44.22 -14.20 -33.30
C SER A 763 -44.93 -13.33 -34.33
N ARG A 764 -46.28 -13.34 -34.40
CA ARG A 764 -47.04 -12.53 -35.38
C ARG A 764 -47.00 -11.02 -35.04
N GLN A 765 -46.77 -10.68 -33.76
CA GLN A 765 -46.74 -9.30 -33.27
C GLN A 765 -45.38 -8.65 -33.45
N VAL A 766 -44.35 -9.48 -33.68
CA VAL A 766 -42.99 -8.95 -33.87
C VAL A 766 -42.84 -8.34 -35.27
N ALA A 767 -42.50 -7.06 -35.30
CA ALA A 767 -42.22 -6.35 -36.53
C ALA A 767 -40.98 -6.94 -37.25
N GLY A 768 -41.06 -7.17 -38.54
CA GLY A 768 -39.94 -7.75 -39.30
C GLY A 768 -39.68 -9.25 -39.06
N MET A 769 -40.55 -9.96 -38.35
CA MET A 769 -40.41 -11.41 -38.08
C MET A 769 -40.29 -12.20 -39.38
N PRO A 770 -39.19 -13.00 -39.54
CA PRO A 770 -38.99 -13.83 -40.74
C PRO A 770 -40.07 -14.89 -40.92
N SER A 771 -40.47 -15.19 -42.18
CA SER A 771 -41.43 -16.27 -42.51
C SER A 771 -40.74 -17.63 -42.54
N PRO A 772 -41.44 -18.71 -42.17
CA PRO A 772 -42.78 -18.74 -41.57
C PRO A 772 -42.77 -18.26 -40.12
N LYS A 773 -43.84 -17.58 -39.70
CA LYS A 773 -43.98 -17.12 -38.32
C LYS A 773 -44.56 -18.23 -37.45
N PRO A 774 -43.88 -18.74 -36.44
CA PRO A 774 -44.45 -19.65 -35.44
C PRO A 774 -45.68 -19.01 -34.75
N GLY A 775 -46.50 -19.81 -34.05
CA GLY A 775 -47.54 -19.28 -33.18
C GLY A 775 -46.97 -18.53 -31.98
N ALA A 776 -45.97 -19.12 -31.35
CA ALA A 776 -45.20 -18.51 -30.28
C ALA A 776 -43.77 -19.04 -30.28
N GLU A 777 -42.86 -18.23 -29.72
CA GLU A 777 -41.45 -18.60 -29.47
C GLU A 777 -41.13 -18.33 -28.01
N VAL A 778 -40.45 -19.26 -27.34
CA VAL A 778 -39.88 -19.02 -26.03
C VAL A 778 -38.36 -18.88 -26.23
N PHE A 779 -37.84 -17.69 -25.95
CA PHE A 779 -36.42 -17.45 -25.93
C PHE A 779 -35.94 -17.51 -24.50
N VAL A 780 -34.84 -18.27 -24.25
CA VAL A 780 -34.25 -18.46 -22.93
C VAL A 780 -32.79 -17.99 -22.98
N HIS A 781 -32.43 -17.17 -22.01
CA HIS A 781 -31.12 -16.52 -21.93
C HIS A 781 -30.50 -16.60 -20.54
N CYS A 782 -29.24 -16.97 -20.48
CA CYS A 782 -28.37 -16.73 -19.29
C CYS A 782 -26.90 -16.57 -19.72
N ALA A 783 -26.01 -16.34 -18.79
CA ALA A 783 -24.57 -16.19 -19.07
C ALA A 783 -23.96 -17.42 -19.77
N GLU A 784 -24.47 -18.60 -19.52
CA GLU A 784 -23.89 -19.88 -19.92
C GLU A 784 -24.55 -20.48 -21.17
N MET A 785 -25.84 -20.12 -21.48
CA MET A 785 -26.65 -20.74 -22.49
C MET A 785 -27.57 -19.74 -23.18
N ASN A 786 -27.82 -19.95 -24.46
CA ASN A 786 -29.03 -19.48 -25.15
C ASN A 786 -29.83 -20.67 -25.59
N ALA A 787 -31.15 -20.57 -25.44
CA ALA A 787 -32.06 -21.61 -25.90
C ALA A 787 -33.32 -21.02 -26.53
N ILE A 788 -33.96 -21.78 -27.41
CA ILE A 788 -35.22 -21.36 -28.04
C ILE A 788 -36.16 -22.56 -28.19
N HIS A 789 -37.45 -22.31 -27.98
CA HIS A 789 -38.48 -23.28 -28.23
C HIS A 789 -39.58 -22.66 -29.12
N LEU A 790 -39.73 -23.16 -30.35
CA LEU A 790 -40.67 -22.68 -31.34
C LEU A 790 -41.91 -23.58 -31.37
N ARG A 791 -43.11 -22.97 -31.35
CA ARG A 791 -44.38 -23.66 -31.36
C ARG A 791 -45.28 -23.17 -32.50
N GLY A 792 -45.76 -24.07 -33.31
CA GLY A 792 -46.67 -23.74 -34.42
C GLY A 792 -48.08 -23.36 -33.95
N GLY A 793 -48.50 -23.79 -32.76
CA GLY A 793 -49.76 -23.51 -32.14
C GLY A 793 -49.78 -23.88 -30.66
N ARG A 794 -50.92 -23.72 -29.97
CA ARG A 794 -51.02 -24.02 -28.53
C ARG A 794 -50.80 -25.51 -28.23
N VAL A 795 -51.34 -26.41 -29.05
CA VAL A 795 -51.07 -27.83 -28.93
C VAL A 795 -50.08 -28.22 -30.01
N ALA A 796 -48.82 -28.30 -29.58
CA ALA A 796 -47.69 -28.55 -30.46
C ALA A 796 -46.71 -29.53 -29.81
N ARG A 797 -46.06 -30.39 -30.59
CA ARG A 797 -45.14 -31.41 -30.13
C ARG A 797 -43.88 -31.41 -30.96
N GLY A 798 -42.76 -31.58 -30.33
CA GLY A 798 -41.44 -31.69 -30.98
C GLY A 798 -40.30 -31.86 -29.98
N GLY A 799 -39.11 -32.11 -30.49
CA GLY A 799 -37.96 -32.45 -29.68
C GLY A 799 -37.05 -31.26 -29.44
N ILE A 800 -36.21 -31.41 -28.44
CA ILE A 800 -35.17 -30.49 -28.06
C ILE A 800 -33.82 -30.99 -28.58
N ARG A 801 -33.00 -30.09 -29.12
CA ARG A 801 -31.71 -30.39 -29.70
C ARG A 801 -30.60 -29.63 -28.98
N TRP A 802 -29.48 -30.30 -28.70
CA TRP A 802 -28.24 -29.61 -28.40
C TRP A 802 -27.53 -29.19 -29.69
N SER A 803 -27.28 -27.90 -29.87
CA SER A 803 -26.68 -27.29 -31.07
C SER A 803 -25.33 -26.72 -30.76
N ASP A 804 -24.47 -26.61 -31.76
CA ASP A 804 -23.18 -25.89 -31.75
C ASP A 804 -23.27 -24.53 -32.48
N ARG A 805 -24.49 -24.13 -32.96
CA ARG A 805 -24.73 -22.96 -33.79
C ARG A 805 -25.22 -21.76 -32.97
N LEU A 806 -24.27 -21.07 -32.31
CA LEU A 806 -24.61 -19.94 -31.44
C LEU A 806 -25.29 -18.79 -32.20
N GLN A 807 -24.86 -18.47 -33.41
CA GLN A 807 -25.30 -17.27 -34.12
C GLN A 807 -26.65 -17.46 -34.86
N ASP A 808 -26.96 -18.66 -35.29
CA ASP A 808 -28.15 -18.96 -36.09
C ASP A 808 -28.95 -20.15 -35.57
N LEU A 809 -28.94 -20.35 -34.23
CA LEU A 809 -29.70 -21.39 -33.52
C LEU A 809 -31.18 -21.36 -33.91
N ARG A 810 -31.82 -20.17 -33.94
CA ARG A 810 -33.21 -20.02 -34.30
C ARG A 810 -33.48 -20.49 -35.72
N THR A 811 -32.63 -20.17 -36.69
CA THR A 811 -32.77 -20.56 -38.08
C THR A 811 -32.71 -22.07 -38.25
N GLU A 812 -31.81 -22.75 -37.55
CA GLU A 812 -31.72 -24.21 -37.50
C GLU A 812 -33.05 -24.80 -36.94
N VAL A 813 -33.44 -24.33 -35.75
CA VAL A 813 -34.65 -24.85 -35.05
C VAL A 813 -35.92 -24.58 -35.86
N LEU A 814 -36.04 -23.42 -36.54
CA LEU A 814 -37.16 -23.10 -37.41
C LEU A 814 -37.23 -24.04 -38.62
N GLY A 815 -36.09 -24.35 -39.22
CA GLY A 815 -36.02 -25.33 -40.32
C GLY A 815 -36.51 -26.71 -39.89
N LEU A 816 -36.12 -27.14 -38.69
CA LEU A 816 -36.58 -28.41 -38.11
C LEU A 816 -38.05 -28.39 -37.71
N MET A 817 -38.59 -27.27 -37.21
CA MET A 817 -40.00 -27.11 -36.89
C MET A 817 -40.90 -27.22 -38.14
N LYS A 818 -40.49 -26.67 -39.27
CA LYS A 818 -41.23 -26.84 -40.54
C LYS A 818 -41.46 -28.29 -40.88
N THR A 819 -40.41 -29.11 -40.77
CA THR A 819 -40.47 -30.55 -41.02
C THR A 819 -41.36 -31.25 -39.96
N GLN A 820 -41.24 -30.87 -38.74
CA GLN A 820 -42.02 -31.42 -37.61
C GLN A 820 -43.51 -31.12 -37.71
N THR A 821 -43.91 -29.94 -38.21
CA THR A 821 -45.25 -29.55 -38.43
C THR A 821 -45.94 -30.49 -39.50
N ALA A 822 -45.26 -30.73 -40.58
CA ALA A 822 -45.77 -31.69 -41.61
C ALA A 822 -45.90 -33.14 -41.07
N LYS A 823 -44.87 -33.56 -40.30
CA LYS A 823 -44.81 -34.87 -39.67
C LYS A 823 -45.96 -35.10 -38.64
N ASN A 824 -46.28 -34.09 -37.85
CA ASN A 824 -47.24 -34.16 -36.76
C ASN A 824 -48.68 -33.93 -37.17
N ALA A 825 -49.00 -33.64 -38.43
CA ALA A 825 -50.34 -33.28 -38.91
C ALA A 825 -51.43 -34.33 -38.59
N LEU A 826 -51.08 -35.58 -38.38
CA LEU A 826 -51.98 -36.66 -37.98
C LEU A 826 -52.01 -36.96 -36.46
N ILE A 827 -51.09 -36.41 -35.67
CA ILE A 827 -50.95 -36.73 -34.25
C ILE A 827 -51.43 -35.55 -33.40
N VAL A 828 -50.85 -34.38 -33.66
CA VAL A 828 -51.21 -33.10 -33.06
C VAL A 828 -51.27 -32.02 -34.15
N PRO A 829 -52.10 -30.97 -33.98
CA PRO A 829 -52.34 -30.00 -35.05
C PRO A 829 -51.12 -29.16 -35.43
N ALA A 830 -50.14 -29.09 -34.61
CA ALA A 830 -48.92 -28.29 -34.87
C ALA A 830 -47.63 -28.95 -34.45
N GLY A 831 -46.56 -28.62 -35.12
CA GLY A 831 -45.18 -29.00 -34.73
C GLY A 831 -44.58 -28.00 -33.77
N ALA A 832 -43.69 -28.50 -32.89
CA ALA A 832 -42.77 -27.70 -32.09
C ALA A 832 -41.32 -28.17 -32.28
N LYS A 833 -40.38 -27.32 -32.01
CA LYS A 833 -38.97 -27.68 -31.98
C LYS A 833 -38.22 -26.72 -31.08
N GLY A 834 -37.29 -27.27 -30.30
CA GLY A 834 -36.41 -26.47 -29.46
C GLY A 834 -34.94 -26.82 -29.67
N GLY A 835 -34.12 -25.95 -29.20
CA GLY A 835 -32.68 -26.17 -29.19
C GLY A 835 -32.01 -25.26 -28.18
N PHE A 836 -30.85 -25.68 -27.74
CA PHE A 836 -30.00 -24.87 -26.89
C PHE A 836 -28.54 -24.95 -27.34
N VAL A 837 -27.74 -23.95 -26.96
CA VAL A 837 -26.31 -23.85 -27.28
C VAL A 837 -25.55 -23.32 -26.07
N LEU A 838 -24.42 -23.94 -25.78
CA LEU A 838 -23.53 -23.51 -24.72
C LEU A 838 -22.72 -22.28 -25.17
N LYS A 839 -22.59 -21.28 -24.33
CA LYS A 839 -21.81 -20.06 -24.58
C LYS A 839 -20.37 -20.22 -24.09
N ARG A 840 -20.12 -21.12 -23.12
CA ARG A 840 -18.79 -21.42 -22.61
C ARG A 840 -18.10 -22.50 -23.44
N ARG A 841 -16.80 -22.40 -23.56
CA ARG A 841 -15.96 -23.44 -24.19
C ARG A 841 -15.23 -24.20 -23.12
N PHE A 842 -15.19 -25.52 -23.25
CA PHE A 842 -14.49 -26.42 -22.36
C PHE A 842 -13.45 -27.19 -23.16
N ALA A 843 -12.29 -27.46 -22.56
CA ALA A 843 -11.23 -28.21 -23.22
C ALA A 843 -11.47 -29.73 -23.17
N ASP A 844 -12.13 -30.21 -22.10
CA ASP A 844 -12.45 -31.62 -21.92
C ASP A 844 -13.83 -31.97 -22.47
N PRO A 845 -13.96 -32.98 -23.36
CA PRO A 845 -15.24 -33.45 -23.91
C PRO A 845 -16.21 -34.00 -22.86
N GLY A 846 -15.71 -34.55 -21.74
CA GLY A 846 -16.53 -35.00 -20.61
C GLY A 846 -17.22 -33.83 -19.93
N ALA A 847 -16.44 -32.79 -19.57
CA ALA A 847 -16.99 -31.59 -18.98
C ALA A 847 -18.01 -30.86 -19.89
N VAL A 848 -17.81 -30.90 -21.22
CA VAL A 848 -18.76 -30.34 -22.19
C VAL A 848 -20.12 -31.05 -22.11
N ARG A 849 -20.11 -32.40 -21.97
CA ARG A 849 -21.33 -33.17 -21.87
C ARG A 849 -22.06 -32.95 -20.56
N GLU A 850 -21.32 -32.98 -19.43
CA GLU A 850 -21.90 -32.69 -18.13
C GLU A 850 -22.56 -31.31 -18.08
N GLU A 851 -21.90 -30.33 -18.65
CA GLU A 851 -22.44 -28.96 -18.76
C GLU A 851 -23.70 -28.93 -19.66
N ALA A 852 -23.70 -29.64 -20.78
CA ALA A 852 -24.84 -29.71 -21.66
C ALA A 852 -26.05 -30.34 -20.94
N ASP A 853 -25.84 -31.42 -20.19
CA ASP A 853 -26.88 -32.08 -19.43
C ASP A 853 -27.45 -31.17 -18.31
N ARG A 854 -26.57 -30.45 -17.63
CA ARG A 854 -26.96 -29.44 -16.63
C ARG A 854 -27.80 -28.32 -17.25
N GLN A 855 -27.35 -27.75 -18.37
CA GLN A 855 -28.06 -26.67 -19.04
C GLN A 855 -29.37 -27.15 -19.67
N TYR A 856 -29.45 -28.40 -20.15
CA TYR A 856 -30.72 -29.00 -20.59
C TYR A 856 -31.76 -29.02 -19.45
N ALA A 857 -31.39 -29.50 -18.25
CA ALA A 857 -32.29 -29.55 -17.10
C ALA A 857 -32.78 -28.13 -16.73
N ARG A 858 -31.87 -27.14 -16.73
CA ARG A 858 -32.22 -25.72 -16.47
C ARG A 858 -33.19 -25.20 -17.53
N PHE A 859 -32.97 -25.51 -18.80
CA PHE A 859 -33.85 -25.10 -19.87
C PHE A 859 -35.25 -25.70 -19.70
N MET A 860 -35.38 -26.99 -19.29
CA MET A 860 -36.66 -27.64 -19.06
C MET A 860 -37.40 -26.98 -17.87
N ARG A 861 -36.74 -26.73 -16.74
CA ARG A 861 -37.30 -25.99 -15.59
C ARG A 861 -37.80 -24.61 -15.99
N THR A 862 -37.00 -23.88 -16.77
CA THR A 862 -37.37 -22.53 -17.24
C THR A 862 -38.60 -22.53 -18.15
N LEU A 863 -38.72 -23.51 -19.04
CA LEU A 863 -39.92 -23.65 -19.88
C LEU A 863 -41.17 -23.94 -19.04
N LEU A 864 -41.10 -24.84 -18.06
CA LEU A 864 -42.18 -25.15 -17.15
C LEU A 864 -42.53 -23.93 -16.27
N GLY A 865 -41.56 -23.14 -15.84
CA GLY A 865 -41.78 -21.93 -15.03
C GLY A 865 -42.59 -20.83 -15.69
N ILE A 866 -42.88 -20.92 -17.00
CA ILE A 866 -43.78 -19.98 -17.71
C ILE A 866 -45.00 -20.69 -18.36
N THR A 867 -45.14 -21.98 -18.10
CA THR A 867 -46.23 -22.81 -18.66
C THR A 867 -47.29 -23.03 -17.56
N ASP A 868 -48.59 -22.92 -17.91
CA ASP A 868 -49.65 -23.21 -16.97
C ASP A 868 -49.65 -24.70 -16.62
N ASN A 869 -50.07 -25.01 -15.40
CA ASN A 869 -50.30 -26.39 -14.97
C ASN A 869 -51.83 -26.75 -14.98
N ILE A 870 -52.18 -28.01 -14.89
CA ILE A 870 -53.55 -28.48 -14.62
C ILE A 870 -53.52 -29.16 -13.23
N VAL A 871 -54.29 -28.60 -12.29
CA VAL A 871 -54.45 -29.15 -10.95
C VAL A 871 -55.97 -29.32 -10.71
N GLU A 872 -56.40 -30.52 -10.36
CA GLU A 872 -57.82 -30.81 -10.14
C GLU A 872 -58.76 -30.33 -11.29
N ASP A 873 -58.37 -30.61 -12.53
CA ASP A 873 -59.02 -30.19 -13.78
C ASP A 873 -59.16 -28.66 -13.99
N ARG A 874 -58.36 -27.87 -13.28
CA ARG A 874 -58.31 -26.42 -13.44
C ARG A 874 -56.94 -25.99 -13.94
N VAL A 875 -56.95 -25.02 -14.84
CA VAL A 875 -55.70 -24.41 -15.30
C VAL A 875 -55.18 -23.47 -14.22
N VAL A 876 -53.99 -23.75 -13.73
CA VAL A 876 -53.30 -22.94 -12.71
C VAL A 876 -52.10 -22.27 -13.36
N PRO A 877 -52.03 -20.92 -13.38
CA PRO A 877 -50.88 -20.19 -13.90
C PRO A 877 -49.64 -20.34 -12.98
N PRO A 878 -48.43 -20.21 -13.51
CA PRO A 878 -47.24 -20.18 -12.67
C PRO A 878 -47.25 -18.93 -11.78
N ASP A 879 -46.73 -19.10 -10.58
CA ASP A 879 -46.69 -18.03 -9.58
C ASP A 879 -45.86 -16.82 -10.10
N ARG A 880 -46.32 -15.61 -9.75
CA ARG A 880 -45.64 -14.32 -10.11
C ARG A 880 -45.38 -14.12 -11.63
N VAL A 881 -46.09 -14.86 -12.51
CA VAL A 881 -45.99 -14.70 -13.97
C VAL A 881 -47.25 -14.02 -14.50
N VAL A 882 -47.10 -12.78 -14.94
CA VAL A 882 -48.18 -12.05 -15.62
C VAL A 882 -48.39 -12.62 -17.03
N ARG A 883 -49.67 -12.89 -17.39
CA ARG A 883 -50.05 -13.49 -18.66
C ARG A 883 -50.79 -12.50 -19.56
N HIS A 884 -50.26 -12.26 -20.78
CA HIS A 884 -50.92 -11.46 -21.84
C HIS A 884 -51.45 -12.35 -22.96
N ASP A 885 -51.46 -13.68 -22.76
CA ASP A 885 -52.08 -14.67 -23.61
C ASP A 885 -53.15 -15.47 -22.82
N GLY A 886 -53.86 -16.37 -23.45
CA GLY A 886 -54.79 -17.24 -22.73
C GLY A 886 -54.11 -18.46 -22.15
N ASP A 887 -54.89 -19.37 -21.54
CA ASP A 887 -54.39 -20.60 -20.96
C ASP A 887 -53.56 -21.43 -21.92
N ASP A 888 -52.39 -21.88 -21.44
CA ASP A 888 -51.42 -22.65 -22.20
C ASP A 888 -50.74 -23.74 -21.35
N PRO A 889 -51.51 -24.81 -20.97
CA PRO A 889 -51.00 -25.87 -20.11
C PRO A 889 -50.32 -27.01 -20.88
N TYR A 890 -50.22 -26.95 -22.20
CA TYR A 890 -49.65 -28.04 -22.98
C TYR A 890 -48.21 -27.77 -23.41
N LEU A 891 -47.29 -28.51 -22.85
CA LEU A 891 -45.92 -28.53 -23.24
C LEU A 891 -45.38 -29.95 -23.25
N VAL A 892 -45.01 -30.44 -24.41
CA VAL A 892 -44.40 -31.77 -24.59
C VAL A 892 -43.06 -31.59 -25.33
N VAL A 893 -42.04 -32.15 -24.75
CA VAL A 893 -40.68 -32.19 -25.32
C VAL A 893 -40.35 -33.63 -25.69
N ALA A 894 -39.48 -33.84 -26.65
CA ALA A 894 -38.99 -35.16 -27.03
C ALA A 894 -37.47 -35.13 -27.14
N ALA A 895 -36.85 -36.29 -26.99
CA ALA A 895 -35.44 -36.43 -27.28
C ALA A 895 -35.16 -36.19 -28.79
N ASP A 896 -34.08 -35.46 -29.07
CA ASP A 896 -33.57 -35.25 -30.42
C ASP A 896 -32.05 -35.48 -30.43
N LYS A 897 -31.37 -35.10 -31.48
CA LYS A 897 -29.91 -35.25 -31.58
C LYS A 897 -29.18 -34.60 -30.38
N GLY A 898 -28.33 -35.37 -29.75
CA GLY A 898 -27.54 -34.94 -28.60
C GLY A 898 -28.22 -34.98 -27.23
N THR A 899 -29.55 -35.24 -27.18
CA THR A 899 -30.34 -35.24 -25.93
C THR A 899 -31.11 -36.53 -25.69
N ALA A 900 -30.87 -37.58 -26.47
CA ALA A 900 -31.61 -38.82 -26.41
C ALA A 900 -31.58 -39.52 -25.03
N HIS A 901 -30.49 -39.32 -24.27
CA HIS A 901 -30.31 -39.85 -22.94
C HIS A 901 -30.93 -38.95 -21.83
N LEU A 902 -31.48 -37.80 -22.17
CA LEU A 902 -32.00 -36.82 -21.22
C LEU A 902 -33.53 -36.83 -21.05
N SER A 903 -34.26 -37.79 -21.67
CA SER A 903 -35.70 -37.89 -21.48
C SER A 903 -36.07 -38.14 -20.03
N ASP A 904 -35.30 -38.95 -19.30
CA ASP A 904 -35.54 -39.22 -17.87
C ASP A 904 -35.28 -37.95 -17.03
N VAL A 905 -34.26 -37.14 -17.37
CA VAL A 905 -33.98 -35.85 -16.71
C VAL A 905 -35.16 -34.88 -16.92
N ALA A 906 -35.69 -34.81 -18.15
CA ALA A 906 -36.85 -33.94 -18.42
C ALA A 906 -38.09 -34.38 -17.65
N ASN A 907 -38.38 -35.69 -17.60
CA ASN A 907 -39.50 -36.22 -16.83
C ASN A 907 -39.31 -36.06 -15.32
N GLN A 908 -38.07 -36.15 -14.84
CA GLN A 908 -37.78 -35.85 -13.44
C GLN A 908 -38.08 -34.38 -13.12
N VAL A 909 -37.69 -33.44 -13.99
CA VAL A 909 -37.97 -31.99 -13.83
C VAL A 909 -39.52 -31.77 -13.85
N ALA A 910 -40.27 -32.50 -14.69
CA ALA A 910 -41.72 -32.40 -14.69
C ALA A 910 -42.35 -32.89 -13.39
N ARG A 911 -41.82 -33.99 -12.81
CA ARG A 911 -42.28 -34.49 -11.49
C ARG A 911 -41.94 -33.52 -10.35
N GLU A 912 -40.72 -32.97 -10.37
CA GLU A 912 -40.29 -31.95 -9.41
C GLU A 912 -41.19 -30.71 -9.44
N ALA A 913 -41.66 -30.34 -10.62
CA ALA A 913 -42.60 -29.23 -10.85
C ALA A 913 -44.08 -29.63 -10.68
N GLU A 914 -44.38 -30.87 -10.30
CA GLU A 914 -45.73 -31.42 -10.21
C GLU A 914 -46.57 -31.12 -11.47
N PHE A 915 -45.90 -31.19 -12.65
CA PHE A 915 -46.52 -30.85 -13.92
C PHE A 915 -47.47 -31.97 -14.35
N TRP A 916 -48.70 -31.63 -14.76
CA TRP A 916 -49.78 -32.57 -15.02
C TRP A 916 -49.49 -33.67 -16.04
N LEU A 917 -48.51 -33.46 -16.93
CA LEU A 917 -48.13 -34.50 -17.91
C LEU A 917 -47.14 -35.52 -17.34
N ASP A 918 -46.54 -35.26 -16.20
CA ASP A 918 -45.61 -36.17 -15.51
C ASP A 918 -44.59 -36.84 -16.46
N ASP A 919 -44.63 -38.16 -16.60
CA ASP A 919 -43.77 -38.96 -17.50
C ASP A 919 -44.08 -38.79 -19.00
N ALA A 920 -45.25 -38.22 -19.33
CA ALA A 920 -45.60 -37.85 -20.69
C ALA A 920 -45.02 -36.52 -21.17
N TYR A 921 -44.35 -35.78 -20.29
CA TYR A 921 -43.66 -34.51 -20.64
C TYR A 921 -42.57 -34.72 -21.67
N ALA A 922 -41.69 -35.73 -21.49
CA ALA A 922 -40.69 -36.10 -22.44
C ALA A 922 -40.87 -37.54 -22.93
N SER A 923 -41.07 -37.71 -24.22
CA SER A 923 -41.18 -39.05 -24.80
C SER A 923 -39.80 -39.75 -24.89
N GLY A 924 -39.78 -41.06 -24.71
CA GLY A 924 -38.57 -41.87 -24.60
C GLY A 924 -38.13 -42.00 -23.14
N GLY A 925 -36.95 -42.49 -22.88
CA GLY A 925 -36.45 -42.72 -21.52
C GLY A 925 -36.90 -44.04 -20.93
N SER A 926 -36.77 -44.24 -19.60
CA SER A 926 -37.01 -45.50 -18.91
C SER A 926 -38.49 -45.93 -18.85
N ASP A 927 -39.40 -44.94 -18.82
CA ASP A 927 -40.85 -45.16 -18.83
C ASP A 927 -41.45 -45.31 -20.24
N GLY A 928 -40.62 -45.11 -21.27
CA GLY A 928 -40.97 -45.33 -22.65
C GLY A 928 -40.32 -46.57 -23.23
N PHE A 929 -40.22 -46.64 -24.56
CA PHE A 929 -39.47 -47.70 -25.23
C PHE A 929 -38.36 -47.14 -26.10
N ASP A 930 -37.23 -47.84 -26.13
CA ASP A 930 -36.07 -47.49 -26.94
C ASP A 930 -36.36 -47.75 -28.41
N HIS A 931 -36.45 -46.67 -29.22
CA HIS A 931 -36.80 -46.76 -30.65
C HIS A 931 -35.83 -47.62 -31.43
N LYS A 932 -34.52 -47.64 -31.09
CA LYS A 932 -33.57 -48.48 -31.76
C LYS A 932 -33.74 -49.95 -31.40
N ARG A 933 -33.93 -50.23 -30.09
CA ARG A 933 -34.15 -51.59 -29.59
C ARG A 933 -35.44 -52.24 -30.17
N GLU A 934 -36.54 -51.50 -30.16
CA GLU A 934 -37.82 -51.97 -30.66
C GLU A 934 -37.92 -51.89 -32.21
N GLY A 935 -37.17 -50.94 -32.81
CA GLY A 935 -37.14 -50.76 -34.27
C GLY A 935 -38.48 -50.39 -34.88
N ILE A 936 -39.36 -49.73 -34.17
CA ILE A 936 -40.77 -49.45 -34.60
C ILE A 936 -40.77 -48.54 -35.81
N THR A 937 -40.03 -47.43 -35.83
CA THR A 937 -39.99 -46.55 -36.97
C THR A 937 -39.37 -47.18 -38.18
N ALA A 938 -38.34 -47.98 -38.03
CA ALA A 938 -37.69 -48.74 -39.11
C ALA A 938 -38.63 -49.76 -39.70
N ARG A 939 -39.37 -50.51 -38.86
CA ARG A 939 -40.35 -51.51 -39.31
C ARG A 939 -41.49 -50.86 -40.09
N GLY A 940 -42.06 -49.75 -39.59
CA GLY A 940 -43.11 -48.99 -40.26
C GLY A 940 -42.63 -48.44 -41.59
N ALA A 941 -41.48 -47.77 -41.60
CA ALA A 941 -40.85 -47.28 -42.83
C ALA A 941 -40.61 -48.41 -43.84
N TRP A 942 -40.13 -49.58 -43.37
CA TRP A 942 -39.86 -50.72 -44.22
C TRP A 942 -41.12 -51.24 -44.87
N LEU A 943 -42.25 -51.35 -44.16
CA LEU A 943 -43.53 -51.69 -44.70
C LEU A 943 -44.00 -50.74 -45.82
N CYS A 944 -43.83 -49.44 -45.62
CA CYS A 944 -44.09 -48.43 -46.61
C CYS A 944 -43.23 -48.58 -47.87
N VAL A 945 -41.91 -48.82 -47.67
CA VAL A 945 -40.97 -49.05 -48.80
C VAL A 945 -41.37 -50.27 -49.58
N LYS A 946 -41.67 -51.39 -48.95
CA LYS A 946 -42.16 -52.66 -49.62
C LYS A 946 -43.43 -52.36 -50.43
N ARG A 947 -44.41 -51.69 -49.82
CA ARG A 947 -45.65 -51.33 -50.52
C ARG A 947 -45.34 -50.47 -51.75
N HIS A 948 -44.49 -49.44 -51.64
CA HIS A 948 -44.09 -48.58 -52.74
C HIS A 948 -43.51 -49.39 -53.92
N PHE A 949 -42.57 -50.30 -53.63
CA PHE A 949 -41.96 -51.14 -54.65
C PHE A 949 -42.93 -52.16 -55.26
N LEU A 950 -43.82 -52.69 -54.45
CA LEU A 950 -44.86 -53.58 -55.00
C LEU A 950 -45.79 -52.85 -56.02
N GLU A 951 -46.09 -51.61 -55.79
CA GLU A 951 -46.83 -50.76 -56.74
C GLU A 951 -46.04 -50.54 -58.02
N LEU A 952 -44.69 -50.57 -57.98
CA LEU A 952 -43.80 -50.52 -59.11
C LEU A 952 -43.54 -51.91 -59.75
N GLY A 953 -44.31 -52.99 -59.29
CA GLY A 953 -44.16 -54.33 -59.80
C GLY A 953 -42.94 -55.08 -59.34
N LYS A 954 -42.28 -54.66 -58.22
CA LYS A 954 -41.05 -55.24 -57.75
C LYS A 954 -41.18 -55.71 -56.29
N ASP A 955 -40.84 -57.01 -56.08
CA ASP A 955 -40.83 -57.59 -54.74
C ASP A 955 -39.44 -57.56 -54.17
N ILE A 956 -39.15 -56.55 -53.33
CA ILE A 956 -37.83 -56.27 -52.75
C ILE A 956 -37.43 -57.31 -51.66
N ASP A 957 -38.31 -58.18 -51.23
CA ASP A 957 -37.89 -59.31 -50.36
C ASP A 957 -37.27 -60.43 -51.20
N LYS A 958 -37.53 -60.49 -52.49
CA LYS A 958 -37.03 -61.51 -53.43
C LYS A 958 -36.01 -60.98 -54.39
N GLU A 959 -36.13 -59.71 -54.82
CA GLU A 959 -35.36 -59.09 -55.87
C GLU A 959 -34.39 -58.06 -55.29
N THR A 960 -33.22 -57.98 -55.95
CA THR A 960 -32.22 -57.03 -55.55
C THR A 960 -32.58 -55.60 -56.01
N TYR A 961 -32.23 -54.59 -55.23
CA TYR A 961 -32.42 -53.21 -55.56
C TYR A 961 -31.22 -52.35 -55.01
N SER A 962 -30.97 -51.24 -55.64
CA SER A 962 -29.88 -50.35 -55.25
C SER A 962 -30.36 -49.28 -54.25
N MET A 963 -29.56 -48.94 -53.30
CA MET A 963 -29.82 -47.92 -52.30
C MET A 963 -28.58 -47.05 -52.06
N ILE A 964 -28.85 -45.77 -51.76
CA ILE A 964 -27.89 -44.87 -51.15
C ILE A 964 -28.45 -44.51 -49.76
N GLY A 965 -27.64 -44.66 -48.73
CA GLY A 965 -28.01 -44.44 -47.34
C GLY A 965 -27.40 -43.16 -46.74
N ILE A 966 -28.21 -42.43 -45.97
CA ILE A 966 -27.76 -41.29 -45.18
C ILE A 966 -27.99 -41.59 -43.69
N GLY A 967 -26.92 -41.70 -42.95
CA GLY A 967 -26.91 -42.06 -41.51
C GLY A 967 -25.86 -43.14 -41.22
N ASP A 968 -26.02 -43.81 -40.07
CA ASP A 968 -25.11 -44.87 -39.62
C ASP A 968 -25.90 -45.98 -38.91
N MET A 969 -25.19 -47.06 -38.59
CA MET A 969 -25.77 -48.25 -37.94
C MET A 969 -26.20 -48.02 -36.49
N SER A 970 -25.88 -46.88 -35.89
CA SER A 970 -26.32 -46.49 -34.53
C SER A 970 -27.76 -45.96 -34.51
N GLY A 971 -28.31 -45.55 -35.67
CA GLY A 971 -29.68 -45.00 -35.76
C GLY A 971 -30.75 -46.06 -35.98
N ASP A 972 -32.00 -45.77 -35.57
CA ASP A 972 -33.14 -46.73 -35.75
C ASP A 972 -33.44 -46.95 -37.24
N VAL A 973 -33.82 -45.92 -37.94
CA VAL A 973 -34.28 -46.06 -39.34
C VAL A 973 -33.16 -46.60 -40.25
N PHE A 974 -31.98 -46.09 -40.15
CA PHE A 974 -30.82 -46.56 -40.90
C PHE A 974 -30.35 -47.95 -40.41
N GLY A 975 -30.06 -48.11 -39.12
CA GLY A 975 -29.56 -49.38 -38.52
C GLY A 975 -30.57 -50.52 -38.67
N ASN A 976 -31.72 -50.44 -37.99
CA ASN A 976 -32.77 -51.45 -38.04
C ASN A 976 -33.35 -51.67 -39.43
N GLY A 977 -33.55 -50.58 -40.17
CA GLY A 977 -34.09 -50.65 -41.53
C GLY A 977 -33.18 -51.37 -42.48
N LEU A 978 -31.89 -51.13 -42.47
CA LEU A 978 -30.93 -51.84 -43.30
C LEU A 978 -30.66 -53.29 -42.87
N LEU A 979 -30.97 -53.64 -41.64
CA LEU A 979 -30.94 -55.02 -41.19
C LEU A 979 -32.18 -55.80 -41.71
N LEU A 980 -33.34 -55.16 -41.90
CA LEU A 980 -34.50 -55.72 -42.53
C LEU A 980 -34.33 -55.89 -44.06
N ALA A 981 -33.49 -55.09 -44.68
CA ALA A 981 -33.24 -54.98 -46.11
C ALA A 981 -32.21 -55.97 -46.63
N ARG A 982 -32.44 -57.29 -46.65
CA ARG A 982 -31.46 -58.28 -47.04
C ARG A 982 -31.05 -58.27 -48.53
N LYS A 983 -31.94 -57.84 -49.43
CA LYS A 983 -31.70 -57.80 -50.86
C LYS A 983 -31.16 -56.46 -51.35
N THR A 984 -30.74 -55.61 -50.45
CA THR A 984 -30.21 -54.27 -50.76
C THR A 984 -28.79 -54.32 -51.24
N ARG A 985 -28.57 -53.77 -52.45
CA ARG A 985 -27.28 -53.33 -52.90
C ARG A 985 -26.96 -51.88 -52.40
N LEU A 986 -26.33 -51.76 -51.24
CA LEU A 986 -25.99 -50.45 -50.65
C LEU A 986 -24.73 -49.86 -51.38
N ARG A 987 -24.98 -49.11 -52.44
CA ARG A 987 -23.88 -48.51 -53.27
C ARG A 987 -23.12 -47.42 -52.67
N ALA A 988 -23.74 -46.64 -51.77
CA ALA A 988 -23.11 -45.61 -51.01
C ALA A 988 -23.82 -45.42 -49.66
N ALA A 989 -23.08 -45.08 -48.63
CA ALA A 989 -23.60 -44.61 -47.36
C ALA A 989 -22.71 -43.53 -46.77
N PHE A 990 -23.30 -42.50 -46.16
CA PHE A 990 -22.50 -41.45 -45.48
C PHE A 990 -23.17 -40.90 -44.25
N ASN A 991 -22.37 -40.53 -43.31
CA ASN A 991 -22.79 -39.81 -42.12
C ASN A 991 -21.91 -38.53 -41.99
N HIS A 992 -21.92 -37.88 -40.85
CA HIS A 992 -21.17 -36.67 -40.58
C HIS A 992 -19.64 -36.87 -40.48
N VAL A 993 -19.15 -38.13 -40.45
CA VAL A 993 -17.76 -38.50 -40.25
C VAL A 993 -17.20 -39.28 -41.47
N HIS A 994 -17.99 -40.19 -42.07
CA HIS A 994 -17.52 -41.16 -43.04
C HIS A 994 -18.37 -41.19 -44.32
N ILE A 995 -17.73 -41.49 -45.43
CA ILE A 995 -18.38 -41.81 -46.71
C ILE A 995 -17.88 -43.20 -47.08
N PHE A 996 -18.84 -44.12 -47.35
CA PHE A 996 -18.60 -45.48 -47.83
C PHE A 996 -19.12 -45.61 -49.23
N LEU A 997 -18.32 -46.14 -50.11
CA LEU A 997 -18.64 -46.38 -51.54
C LEU A 997 -18.33 -47.80 -51.92
N ASP A 998 -19.28 -48.50 -52.50
CA ASP A 998 -19.12 -49.78 -53.08
C ASP A 998 -19.90 -49.82 -54.42
N PRO A 999 -19.22 -49.79 -55.59
CA PRO A 999 -19.88 -49.66 -56.86
C PRO A 999 -20.74 -50.92 -57.21
N ASP A 1000 -20.36 -52.09 -56.72
CA ASP A 1000 -21.07 -53.37 -57.01
C ASP A 1000 -21.18 -54.25 -55.75
N PRO A 1001 -21.93 -53.84 -54.77
CA PRO A 1001 -22.04 -54.46 -53.47
C PRO A 1001 -22.71 -55.83 -53.54
N ASP A 1002 -22.08 -56.87 -52.94
CA ASP A 1002 -22.73 -58.11 -52.67
C ASP A 1002 -23.75 -57.96 -51.54
N THR A 1003 -24.97 -58.45 -51.74
CA THR A 1003 -26.09 -58.23 -50.81
C THR A 1003 -25.91 -59.00 -49.50
N GLU A 1004 -25.35 -60.24 -49.53
CA GLU A 1004 -25.15 -61.05 -48.32
C GLU A 1004 -23.94 -60.60 -47.52
N VAL A 1005 -22.79 -60.32 -48.17
CA VAL A 1005 -21.63 -59.79 -47.54
C VAL A 1005 -21.92 -58.42 -46.89
N GLY A 1006 -22.57 -57.56 -47.65
CA GLY A 1006 -22.94 -56.23 -47.14
C GLY A 1006 -23.96 -56.31 -45.98
N TRP A 1007 -24.87 -57.30 -45.97
CA TRP A 1007 -25.79 -57.48 -44.84
C TRP A 1007 -25.03 -58.01 -43.57
N ILE A 1008 -24.12 -58.95 -43.75
CA ILE A 1008 -23.28 -59.46 -42.64
C ILE A 1008 -22.48 -58.32 -41.97
N GLU A 1009 -21.87 -57.47 -42.81
CA GLU A 1009 -21.12 -56.33 -42.30
C GLU A 1009 -22.00 -55.31 -41.56
N ARG A 1010 -23.16 -54.97 -42.10
CA ARG A 1010 -24.15 -54.14 -41.42
C ARG A 1010 -24.62 -54.72 -40.11
N LYS A 1011 -24.77 -56.02 -40.03
CA LYS A 1011 -25.12 -56.70 -38.77
C LYS A 1011 -24.02 -56.64 -37.77
N ARG A 1012 -22.78 -56.74 -38.23
CA ARG A 1012 -21.58 -56.59 -37.35
C ARG A 1012 -21.48 -55.21 -36.79
N LEU A 1013 -21.73 -54.17 -37.59
CA LEU A 1013 -21.62 -52.79 -37.20
C LEU A 1013 -22.78 -52.33 -36.29
N PHE A 1014 -24.02 -52.91 -36.40
CA PHE A 1014 -25.17 -52.67 -35.56
C PHE A 1014 -24.93 -53.17 -34.13
#